data_9a53e8540f58264a6fb0cfc854cccd86
#
_entry.id   9a53e8540f58264a6fb0cfc854cccd86
#
_cell.length_a   1.000
_cell.length_b   1.000
_cell.length_c   1.000
_cell.angle_alpha   90.00
_cell.angle_beta   90.00
_cell.angle_gamma   90.00
#
_symmetry.space_group_name_H-M   'P 1'
#
loop_
_entity.id
_entity.type
_entity.pdbx_description
1 polymer ?
#
loop_
_entity_poly.entity_id
_entity_poly.type
_entity_poly.pdbx_seq_one_letter_code
_entity_poly.pdbx_strand_id
1 'polypeptide(L)'
;MDQFVLKSEYKPTGDQPQAIEALVKGFEEGNQCQTLLGVTGSGKTFTMANIIEKLNKPTLVIAHNKTLAAQLYGEFKEFFPDNAVEYFVSYYDYYETEAYVPSSDTYIAKDSSMNEEIDKLRHSATAALSERRDVIIVASVSCIYGLGSPIDYKEMVISLRPGMIKDRDEVIKKLIEIQYDRNEMDFKRGTFRVHGDVLEIFPAYSEKIAYRVEFFGDEVDRITEIDVLTGSVIDAIGHVAIFPASHYVVSPESMNKATAAIEEELEERVRYFKSEDKLLEAQRIAERTNFDIEMMRETGFCSGIENYSRHLTGLEPGQPPHTLIDYFPDDFLIMVDESHMTIPQIGAMYSGDQSRKSTLVDYGFRLPSAKDNRPLNFQEFESKVDQMLFVSATPGKYEENNELLRVEQIIRPTGLLDPIVEVRPIEGQIDDLISEVNKEVKNKNKVLITTLTKRMAEDLTDYMREVGIRVKYLHSDIDTLERTEIIRDMRLDVFDVLVGINLLREGLDIPEITLIAILDADKEGFLRSETSLIQTIGRAARNAEGHVIMYADTITDSMHRAISETERRRKIQMQYNEEHGITPQTIKKAVRDLISISKKVAAEELRMAKDPESMSREELEKLVNDVSKQMRKAAAELNFEAAAELRDKMIELKQMLQELDE
;
A
#
# COMPACT_ATOMS: atom_id res chain seq x y z
N MET A 1 -2.30 -22.15 14.01
CA MET A 1 -1.33 -21.87 15.10
C MET A 1 -1.85 -20.65 15.85
N ASP A 2 -1.65 -20.60 17.18
CA ASP A 2 -2.19 -19.50 18.00
C ASP A 2 -1.11 -18.66 18.66
N GLN A 3 0.16 -18.86 18.26
CA GLN A 3 1.30 -18.16 18.82
C GLN A 3 2.23 -17.65 17.73
N PHE A 4 2.70 -16.42 17.92
CA PHE A 4 3.77 -15.89 17.10
C PHE A 4 5.12 -16.47 17.49
N VAL A 5 5.92 -16.86 16.51
CA VAL A 5 7.27 -17.38 16.69
C VAL A 5 8.25 -16.57 15.86
N LEU A 6 8.97 -15.67 16.52
CA LEU A 6 9.98 -14.83 15.89
C LEU A 6 11.20 -15.66 15.51
N LYS A 7 11.57 -15.67 14.24
CA LYS A 7 12.79 -16.28 13.73
C LYS A 7 13.73 -15.20 13.23
N SER A 8 14.86 -15.02 13.91
CA SER A 8 15.87 -14.05 13.53
C SER A 8 17.25 -14.49 13.98
N GLU A 9 18.24 -14.21 13.14
CA GLU A 9 19.67 -14.34 13.51
C GLU A 9 20.11 -13.21 14.45
N TYR A 10 19.33 -12.11 14.51
CA TYR A 10 19.61 -10.95 15.35
C TYR A 10 19.02 -11.12 16.74
N LYS A 11 19.69 -10.51 17.71
CA LYS A 11 19.21 -10.36 19.08
C LYS A 11 18.99 -8.88 19.38
N PRO A 12 18.03 -8.50 20.23
CA PRO A 12 17.86 -7.12 20.65
C PRO A 12 19.14 -6.54 21.26
N THR A 13 19.58 -5.40 20.75
CA THR A 13 20.81 -4.69 21.17
C THR A 13 20.54 -3.20 21.38
N GLY A 14 21.47 -2.50 21.99
CA GLY A 14 21.33 -1.05 22.26
C GLY A 14 20.14 -0.77 23.17
N ASP A 15 19.27 0.13 22.73
CA ASP A 15 18.05 0.52 23.44
C ASP A 15 16.90 -0.48 23.28
N GLN A 16 17.01 -1.43 22.32
CA GLN A 16 15.91 -2.34 21.97
C GLN A 16 15.40 -3.18 23.15
N PRO A 17 16.26 -3.83 23.98
CA PRO A 17 15.78 -4.65 25.09
C PRO A 17 14.90 -3.86 26.05
N GLN A 18 15.33 -2.65 26.45
CA GLN A 18 14.62 -1.78 27.36
C GLN A 18 13.32 -1.24 26.74
N ALA A 19 13.37 -0.86 25.45
CA ALA A 19 12.22 -0.39 24.70
C ALA A 19 11.14 -1.48 24.60
N ILE A 20 11.51 -2.71 24.24
CA ILE A 20 10.60 -3.84 24.17
C ILE A 20 9.97 -4.12 25.53
N GLU A 21 10.76 -4.20 26.59
CA GLU A 21 10.28 -4.50 27.94
C GLU A 21 9.30 -3.42 28.44
N ALA A 22 9.65 -2.15 28.27
CA ALA A 22 8.82 -1.03 28.73
C ALA A 22 7.49 -0.95 27.97
N LEU A 23 7.51 -1.12 26.63
CA LEU A 23 6.31 -1.04 25.80
C LEU A 23 5.38 -2.23 26.03
N VAL A 24 5.94 -3.45 26.13
CA VAL A 24 5.15 -4.66 26.44
C VAL A 24 4.47 -4.50 27.80
N LYS A 25 5.23 -4.14 28.83
CA LYS A 25 4.70 -3.93 30.18
C LYS A 25 3.60 -2.87 30.19
N GLY A 26 3.80 -1.74 29.50
CA GLY A 26 2.79 -0.68 29.44
C GLY A 26 1.47 -1.16 28.80
N PHE A 27 1.53 -1.97 27.74
CA PHE A 27 0.32 -2.56 27.13
C PHE A 27 -0.34 -3.61 28.04
N GLU A 28 0.44 -4.41 28.76
CA GLU A 28 -0.09 -5.36 29.75
C GLU A 28 -0.76 -4.67 30.94
N GLU A 29 -0.26 -3.49 31.31
CA GLU A 29 -0.85 -2.62 32.35
C GLU A 29 -2.08 -1.83 31.86
N GLY A 30 -2.43 -1.92 30.56
CA GLY A 30 -3.64 -1.33 29.98
C GLY A 30 -3.43 0.04 29.34
N ASN A 31 -2.19 0.46 29.06
CA ASN A 31 -1.96 1.68 28.28
C ASN A 31 -2.62 1.56 26.90
N GLN A 32 -3.42 2.58 26.54
CA GLN A 32 -4.08 2.63 25.23
C GLN A 32 -3.14 3.08 24.13
N CYS A 33 -2.35 4.12 24.38
CA CYS A 33 -1.43 4.69 23.39
C CYS A 33 -0.03 4.80 23.96
N GLN A 34 0.95 4.33 23.20
CA GLN A 34 2.36 4.45 23.53
C GLN A 34 3.18 4.85 22.29
N THR A 35 4.31 5.48 22.49
CA THR A 35 5.19 5.94 21.40
C THR A 35 6.57 5.29 21.49
N LEU A 36 7.01 4.69 20.38
CA LEU A 36 8.38 4.32 20.13
C LEU A 36 9.03 5.43 19.27
N LEU A 37 9.81 6.30 19.92
CA LEU A 37 10.64 7.27 19.22
C LEU A 37 11.92 6.56 18.75
N GLY A 38 11.90 6.04 17.52
CA GLY A 38 13.01 5.28 16.96
C GLY A 38 13.67 6.02 15.81
N VAL A 39 14.96 6.33 15.96
CA VAL A 39 15.72 6.97 14.88
C VAL A 39 15.87 6.06 13.66
N THR A 40 16.15 6.65 12.52
CA THR A 40 16.42 5.88 11.29
C THR A 40 17.61 4.93 11.50
N GLY A 41 17.43 3.65 11.18
CA GLY A 41 18.48 2.63 11.31
C GLY A 41 18.65 2.04 12.72
N SER A 42 17.79 2.38 13.67
CA SER A 42 17.81 1.77 15.02
C SER A 42 17.17 0.38 15.10
N GLY A 43 16.58 -0.12 14.01
CA GLY A 43 15.91 -1.42 13.98
C GLY A 43 14.48 -1.40 14.54
N LYS A 44 13.70 -0.36 14.26
CA LYS A 44 12.30 -0.22 14.70
C LYS A 44 11.45 -1.43 14.37
N THR A 45 11.53 -1.94 13.12
CA THR A 45 10.74 -3.10 12.67
C THR A 45 11.04 -4.34 13.52
N PHE A 46 12.31 -4.55 13.86
CA PHE A 46 12.70 -5.67 14.74
C PHE A 46 12.15 -5.51 16.16
N THR A 47 12.14 -4.29 16.68
CA THR A 47 11.50 -3.99 17.97
C THR A 47 9.99 -4.25 17.92
N MET A 48 9.32 -3.80 16.86
CA MET A 48 7.89 -4.10 16.63
C MET A 48 7.64 -5.61 16.60
N ALA A 49 8.45 -6.38 15.89
CA ALA A 49 8.34 -7.83 15.80
C ALA A 49 8.48 -8.51 17.18
N ASN A 50 9.42 -8.08 18.00
CA ASN A 50 9.59 -8.60 19.37
C ASN A 50 8.39 -8.25 20.28
N ILE A 51 7.78 -7.07 20.10
CA ILE A 51 6.57 -6.69 20.84
C ILE A 51 5.39 -7.57 20.43
N ILE A 52 5.22 -7.83 19.12
CA ILE A 52 4.16 -8.73 18.60
C ILE A 52 4.31 -10.14 19.19
N GLU A 53 5.51 -10.70 19.15
CA GLU A 53 5.76 -12.03 19.73
C GLU A 53 5.40 -12.10 21.21
N LYS A 54 5.84 -11.10 21.99
CA LYS A 54 5.62 -11.10 23.45
C LYS A 54 4.16 -10.88 23.85
N LEU A 55 3.47 -9.96 23.18
CA LEU A 55 2.05 -9.69 23.46
C LEU A 55 1.12 -10.76 22.88
N ASN A 56 1.57 -11.47 21.85
CA ASN A 56 0.83 -12.53 21.17
C ASN A 56 -0.59 -12.11 20.73
N LYS A 57 -0.75 -10.90 20.22
CA LYS A 57 -2.01 -10.34 19.75
C LYS A 57 -2.04 -10.23 18.22
N PRO A 58 -3.18 -10.51 17.57
CA PRO A 58 -3.35 -10.13 16.17
C PRO A 58 -2.99 -8.66 15.98
N THR A 59 -2.22 -8.35 14.94
CA THR A 59 -1.64 -7.01 14.80
C THR A 59 -1.91 -6.42 13.43
N LEU A 60 -2.38 -5.17 13.41
CA LEU A 60 -2.50 -4.34 12.22
C LEU A 60 -1.36 -3.31 12.20
N VAL A 61 -0.51 -3.36 11.19
CA VAL A 61 0.56 -2.39 10.96
C VAL A 61 0.13 -1.45 9.84
N ILE A 62 0.01 -0.16 10.14
CA ILE A 62 -0.44 0.85 9.16
C ILE A 62 0.75 1.69 8.70
N ALA A 63 0.97 1.76 7.39
CA ALA A 63 1.97 2.60 6.74
C ALA A 63 1.30 3.67 5.86
N HIS A 64 1.93 4.82 5.72
CA HIS A 64 1.35 5.96 4.98
C HIS A 64 1.35 5.78 3.45
N ASN A 65 2.10 4.83 2.88
CA ASN A 65 2.09 4.53 1.45
C ASN A 65 2.33 3.04 1.15
N LYS A 66 2.04 2.62 -0.10
CA LYS A 66 2.17 1.23 -0.56
C LYS A 66 3.62 0.72 -0.51
N THR A 67 4.59 1.56 -0.85
CA THR A 67 6.02 1.18 -0.90
C THR A 67 6.56 0.82 0.48
N LEU A 68 6.26 1.66 1.48
CA LEU A 68 6.63 1.37 2.87
C LEU A 68 5.90 0.15 3.40
N ALA A 69 4.60 0.01 3.09
CA ALA A 69 3.84 -1.17 3.46
C ALA A 69 4.44 -2.46 2.86
N ALA A 70 4.87 -2.43 1.58
CA ALA A 70 5.52 -3.57 0.94
C ALA A 70 6.86 -3.92 1.58
N GLN A 71 7.65 -2.93 1.96
CA GLN A 71 8.90 -3.13 2.67
C GLN A 71 8.67 -3.80 4.03
N LEU A 72 7.75 -3.25 4.85
CA LEU A 72 7.41 -3.81 6.16
C LEU A 72 6.84 -5.23 6.05
N TYR A 73 5.99 -5.47 5.05
CA TYR A 73 5.47 -6.80 4.76
C TYR A 73 6.58 -7.82 4.51
N GLY A 74 7.57 -7.46 3.69
CA GLY A 74 8.75 -8.29 3.43
C GLY A 74 9.55 -8.56 4.71
N GLU A 75 9.84 -7.53 5.51
CA GLU A 75 10.57 -7.65 6.76
C GLU A 75 9.82 -8.53 7.78
N PHE A 76 8.49 -8.35 7.95
CA PHE A 76 7.70 -9.20 8.85
C PHE A 76 7.60 -10.64 8.37
N LYS A 77 7.53 -10.89 7.06
CA LYS A 77 7.58 -12.27 6.53
C LYS A 77 8.88 -12.98 6.82
N GLU A 78 10.00 -12.27 6.81
CA GLU A 78 11.30 -12.83 7.21
C GLU A 78 11.33 -13.14 8.71
N PHE A 79 10.76 -12.29 9.55
CA PHE A 79 10.70 -12.49 10.99
C PHE A 79 9.70 -13.56 11.42
N PHE A 80 8.60 -13.73 10.69
CA PHE A 80 7.52 -14.66 11.02
C PHE A 80 7.18 -15.60 9.85
N PRO A 81 8.12 -16.44 9.42
CA PRO A 81 7.93 -17.30 8.24
C PRO A 81 6.83 -18.35 8.40
N ASP A 82 6.50 -18.74 9.63
CA ASP A 82 5.48 -19.77 9.93
C ASP A 82 4.12 -19.18 10.34
N ASN A 83 4.05 -17.87 10.55
CA ASN A 83 2.82 -17.18 10.94
C ASN A 83 2.15 -16.51 9.72
N ALA A 84 0.90 -16.10 9.87
CA ALA A 84 0.18 -15.41 8.80
C ALA A 84 0.61 -13.94 8.75
N VAL A 85 1.47 -13.60 7.82
CA VAL A 85 1.81 -12.22 7.51
C VAL A 85 1.13 -11.87 6.18
N GLU A 86 0.22 -10.91 6.22
CA GLU A 86 -0.68 -10.56 5.13
C GLU A 86 -0.51 -9.10 4.70
N TYR A 87 -0.91 -8.81 3.46
CA TYR A 87 -0.75 -7.50 2.85
C TYR A 87 -2.10 -6.92 2.44
N PHE A 88 -2.42 -5.70 2.88
CA PHE A 88 -3.71 -5.09 2.61
C PHE A 88 -3.55 -3.62 2.21
N VAL A 89 -3.44 -3.36 0.91
CA VAL A 89 -3.36 -2.01 0.34
C VAL A 89 -4.47 -1.81 -0.69
N SER A 90 -4.58 -0.61 -1.26
CA SER A 90 -5.51 -0.38 -2.37
C SER A 90 -5.13 -1.28 -3.56
N TYR A 91 -6.09 -2.05 -4.07
CA TYR A 91 -5.90 -2.99 -5.19
C TYR A 91 -5.94 -2.32 -6.58
N TYR A 92 -6.10 -1.00 -6.61
CA TYR A 92 -6.04 -0.25 -7.86
C TYR A 92 -4.60 0.14 -8.18
N ASP A 93 -4.11 -0.23 -9.37
CA ASP A 93 -2.84 0.24 -9.92
C ASP A 93 -3.00 1.65 -10.46
N TYR A 94 -4.06 1.86 -11.24
CA TYR A 94 -4.56 3.17 -11.64
C TYR A 94 -5.95 3.37 -11.05
N TYR A 95 -6.17 4.51 -10.43
CA TYR A 95 -7.46 4.86 -9.84
C TYR A 95 -7.81 6.31 -10.13
N GLU A 96 -8.67 6.50 -11.14
CA GLU A 96 -9.36 7.75 -11.35
C GLU A 96 -10.71 7.69 -10.63
N THR A 97 -10.83 8.52 -9.60
CA THR A 97 -12.07 8.56 -8.81
C THR A 97 -13.21 9.10 -9.64
N GLU A 98 -14.38 8.46 -9.59
CA GLU A 98 -15.60 9.04 -10.13
C GLU A 98 -15.79 10.45 -9.57
N ALA A 99 -15.89 11.45 -10.44
CA ALA A 99 -16.05 12.84 -10.07
C ALA A 99 -16.87 13.61 -11.09
N TYR A 100 -17.44 14.71 -10.66
CA TYR A 100 -18.11 15.65 -11.55
C TYR A 100 -17.60 17.07 -11.29
N VAL A 101 -17.25 17.77 -12.36
CA VAL A 101 -16.76 19.16 -12.31
C VAL A 101 -17.83 20.07 -12.87
N PRO A 102 -18.66 20.71 -12.02
CA PRO A 102 -19.79 21.51 -12.48
C PRO A 102 -19.43 22.70 -13.38
N SER A 103 -18.24 23.29 -13.15
CA SER A 103 -17.77 24.45 -13.91
C SER A 103 -17.50 24.17 -15.39
N SER A 104 -17.17 22.92 -15.74
CA SER A 104 -16.88 22.47 -17.11
C SER A 104 -17.90 21.45 -17.62
N ASP A 105 -18.95 21.14 -16.84
CA ASP A 105 -19.90 20.06 -17.11
C ASP A 105 -19.23 18.75 -17.51
N THR A 106 -18.14 18.41 -16.80
CA THR A 106 -17.32 17.24 -17.11
C THR A 106 -17.56 16.15 -16.07
N TYR A 107 -18.11 15.02 -16.53
CA TYR A 107 -18.18 13.80 -15.73
C TYR A 107 -16.95 12.93 -15.99
N ILE A 108 -16.25 12.61 -14.93
CA ILE A 108 -15.13 11.68 -14.93
C ILE A 108 -15.68 10.34 -14.43
N ALA A 109 -15.77 9.37 -15.33
CA ALA A 109 -16.16 8.01 -14.96
C ALA A 109 -15.07 7.41 -14.07
N LYS A 110 -15.49 6.51 -13.16
CA LYS A 110 -14.52 5.69 -12.43
C LYS A 110 -13.75 4.86 -13.46
N ASP A 111 -12.47 5.14 -13.60
CA ASP A 111 -11.55 4.30 -14.36
C ASP A 111 -10.55 3.66 -13.38
N SER A 112 -10.46 2.34 -13.41
CA SER A 112 -9.61 1.62 -12.49
C SER A 112 -9.18 0.29 -13.08
N SER A 113 -7.88 0.06 -13.12
CA SER A 113 -7.32 -1.27 -13.33
C SER A 113 -7.13 -1.96 -11.98
N MET A 114 -7.73 -3.13 -11.81
CA MET A 114 -7.54 -3.94 -10.60
C MET A 114 -6.27 -4.77 -10.74
N ASN A 115 -5.43 -4.72 -9.71
CA ASN A 115 -4.30 -5.61 -9.59
C ASN A 115 -4.77 -6.92 -8.96
N GLU A 116 -4.83 -7.98 -9.74
CA GLU A 116 -5.30 -9.30 -9.30
C GLU A 116 -4.44 -9.88 -8.17
N GLU A 117 -3.14 -9.59 -8.15
CA GLU A 117 -2.25 -10.06 -7.09
C GLU A 117 -2.55 -9.36 -5.75
N ILE A 118 -2.76 -8.04 -5.77
CA ILE A 118 -3.14 -7.29 -4.57
C ILE A 118 -4.55 -7.70 -4.11
N ASP A 119 -5.48 -7.93 -5.05
CA ASP A 119 -6.83 -8.40 -4.71
C ASP A 119 -6.78 -9.77 -4.01
N LYS A 120 -6.00 -10.71 -4.53
CA LYS A 120 -5.72 -12.00 -3.89
C LYS A 120 -5.20 -11.83 -2.45
N LEU A 121 -4.22 -10.95 -2.25
CA LEU A 121 -3.63 -10.69 -0.94
C LEU A 121 -4.64 -10.08 0.05
N ARG A 122 -5.57 -9.25 -0.43
CA ARG A 122 -6.66 -8.71 0.39
C ARG A 122 -7.64 -9.80 0.83
N HIS A 123 -8.00 -10.70 -0.07
CA HIS A 123 -8.82 -11.88 0.28
C HIS A 123 -8.10 -12.82 1.23
N SER A 124 -6.78 -13.02 1.05
CA SER A 124 -5.95 -13.79 1.98
C SER A 124 -5.97 -13.19 3.39
N ALA A 125 -5.85 -11.87 3.51
CA ALA A 125 -5.87 -11.17 4.79
C ALA A 125 -7.18 -11.37 5.57
N THR A 126 -8.34 -11.21 4.91
CA THR A 126 -9.64 -11.40 5.56
C THR A 126 -9.93 -12.86 5.89
N ALA A 127 -9.49 -13.80 5.05
CA ALA A 127 -9.58 -15.23 5.32
C ALA A 127 -8.71 -15.62 6.54
N ALA A 128 -7.46 -15.15 6.58
CA ALA A 128 -6.54 -15.41 7.69
C ALA A 128 -7.10 -14.93 9.04
N LEU A 129 -7.67 -13.71 9.10
CA LEU A 129 -8.33 -13.18 10.31
C LEU A 129 -9.53 -13.99 10.77
N SER A 130 -10.18 -14.71 9.84
CA SER A 130 -11.33 -15.56 10.16
C SER A 130 -10.92 -16.93 10.71
N GLU A 131 -9.72 -17.41 10.37
CA GLU A 131 -9.26 -18.76 10.70
C GLU A 131 -8.21 -18.82 11.80
N ARG A 132 -7.41 -17.74 11.96
CA ARG A 132 -6.20 -17.74 12.79
C ARG A 132 -6.16 -16.54 13.72
N ARG A 133 -5.38 -16.66 14.80
CA ARG A 133 -5.09 -15.55 15.70
C ARG A 133 -3.67 -15.00 15.53
N ASP A 134 -2.75 -15.78 15.00
CA ASP A 134 -1.36 -15.40 14.76
C ASP A 134 -1.22 -14.66 13.40
N VAL A 135 -1.95 -13.55 13.28
CA VAL A 135 -2.06 -12.77 12.02
C VAL A 135 -1.47 -11.39 12.19
N ILE A 136 -0.54 -11.05 11.30
CA ILE A 136 -0.03 -9.68 11.13
C ILE A 136 -0.49 -9.18 9.77
N ILE A 137 -1.26 -8.09 9.74
CA ILE A 137 -1.63 -7.43 8.48
C ILE A 137 -0.84 -6.14 8.34
N VAL A 138 -0.08 -6.03 7.27
CA VAL A 138 0.57 -4.76 6.90
C VAL A 138 -0.31 -4.06 5.87
N ALA A 139 -0.82 -2.89 6.24
CA ALA A 139 -1.79 -2.15 5.44
C ALA A 139 -1.33 -0.72 5.13
N SER A 140 -1.84 -0.17 4.04
CA SER A 140 -1.86 1.28 3.86
C SER A 140 -3.10 1.89 4.52
N VAL A 141 -3.24 3.21 4.49
CA VAL A 141 -4.43 3.91 5.02
C VAL A 141 -5.75 3.43 4.38
N SER A 142 -5.69 2.69 3.27
CA SER A 142 -6.87 2.04 2.67
C SER A 142 -7.63 1.09 3.61
N CYS A 143 -7.03 0.65 4.71
CA CYS A 143 -7.68 -0.19 5.73
C CYS A 143 -8.85 0.48 6.45
N ILE A 144 -8.95 1.82 6.42
CA ILE A 144 -10.07 2.56 7.00
C ILE A 144 -11.24 2.79 6.02
N TYR A 145 -11.11 2.35 4.77
CA TYR A 145 -12.20 2.43 3.78
C TYR A 145 -13.21 1.31 3.97
N GLY A 146 -14.44 1.58 3.49
CA GLY A 146 -15.54 0.63 3.54
C GLY A 146 -15.19 -0.72 2.91
N LEU A 147 -15.54 -1.77 3.63
CA LEU A 147 -15.44 -3.17 3.23
C LEU A 147 -16.79 -3.83 3.52
N GLY A 148 -17.05 -5.02 3.02
CA GLY A 148 -18.27 -5.76 3.36
C GLY A 148 -18.38 -6.11 4.84
N SER A 149 -19.56 -6.50 5.28
CA SER A 149 -19.81 -6.93 6.65
C SER A 149 -18.98 -8.17 7.02
N PRO A 150 -18.18 -8.14 8.10
CA PRO A 150 -17.43 -9.32 8.54
C PRO A 150 -18.34 -10.46 9.00
N ILE A 151 -19.56 -10.16 9.46
CA ILE A 151 -20.54 -11.16 9.89
C ILE A 151 -21.03 -11.91 8.66
N ASP A 152 -21.51 -11.19 7.64
CA ASP A 152 -21.99 -11.81 6.39
C ASP A 152 -20.88 -12.60 5.71
N TYR A 153 -19.66 -12.06 5.69
CA TYR A 153 -18.48 -12.75 5.12
C TYR A 153 -18.21 -14.10 5.81
N LYS A 154 -18.31 -14.16 7.14
CA LYS A 154 -18.12 -15.40 7.92
C LYS A 154 -19.30 -16.38 7.78
N GLU A 155 -20.52 -15.88 7.74
CA GLU A 155 -21.73 -16.73 7.61
C GLU A 155 -21.83 -17.38 6.23
N MET A 156 -21.27 -16.74 5.20
CA MET A 156 -21.28 -17.23 3.83
C MET A 156 -20.16 -18.23 3.52
N VAL A 157 -19.28 -18.56 4.48
CA VAL A 157 -18.21 -19.56 4.30
C VAL A 157 -18.80 -20.95 4.07
N ILE A 158 -18.31 -21.64 3.04
CA ILE A 158 -18.67 -23.03 2.77
C ILE A 158 -17.68 -23.97 3.47
N SER A 159 -18.14 -24.69 4.47
CA SER A 159 -17.33 -25.66 5.20
C SER A 159 -17.66 -27.08 4.74
N LEU A 160 -16.67 -27.85 4.31
CA LEU A 160 -16.80 -29.21 3.85
C LEU A 160 -15.84 -30.15 4.58
N ARG A 161 -16.28 -31.36 4.86
CA ARG A 161 -15.47 -32.42 5.50
C ARG A 161 -15.81 -33.78 4.85
N PRO A 162 -14.84 -34.68 4.69
CA PRO A 162 -15.12 -36.06 4.29
C PRO A 162 -16.13 -36.74 5.23
N GLY A 163 -17.08 -37.49 4.68
CA GLY A 163 -18.19 -38.10 5.42
C GLY A 163 -19.38 -37.18 5.69
N MET A 164 -19.34 -35.93 5.24
CA MET A 164 -20.44 -34.98 5.38
C MET A 164 -21.54 -35.30 4.35
N ILE A 165 -22.78 -35.43 4.79
CA ILE A 165 -23.93 -35.58 3.90
C ILE A 165 -24.30 -34.18 3.38
N LYS A 166 -24.05 -33.94 2.11
CA LYS A 166 -24.33 -32.67 1.43
C LYS A 166 -24.38 -32.85 -0.07
N ASP A 167 -25.51 -32.50 -0.66
CA ASP A 167 -25.70 -32.58 -2.11
C ASP A 167 -24.71 -31.67 -2.86
N ARG A 168 -24.07 -32.19 -3.90
CA ARG A 168 -23.15 -31.48 -4.77
C ARG A 168 -23.79 -30.22 -5.37
N ASP A 169 -25.02 -30.31 -5.84
CA ASP A 169 -25.73 -29.21 -6.49
C ASP A 169 -26.09 -28.10 -5.48
N GLU A 170 -26.29 -28.46 -4.21
CA GLU A 170 -26.40 -27.47 -3.12
C GLU A 170 -25.10 -26.72 -2.90
N VAL A 171 -23.96 -27.42 -2.95
CA VAL A 171 -22.63 -26.76 -2.84
C VAL A 171 -22.38 -25.86 -4.03
N ILE A 172 -22.71 -26.28 -5.24
CA ILE A 172 -22.59 -25.47 -6.47
C ILE A 172 -23.44 -24.20 -6.34
N LYS A 173 -24.68 -24.30 -5.88
CA LYS A 173 -25.53 -23.13 -5.66
C LYS A 173 -24.92 -22.16 -4.67
N LYS A 174 -24.37 -22.64 -3.56
CA LYS A 174 -23.69 -21.81 -2.57
C LYS A 174 -22.43 -21.15 -3.13
N LEU A 175 -21.66 -21.83 -3.98
CA LEU A 175 -20.49 -21.22 -4.65
C LEU A 175 -20.90 -20.02 -5.50
N ILE A 176 -22.00 -20.12 -6.24
CA ILE A 176 -22.55 -19.00 -7.03
C ILE A 176 -23.01 -17.88 -6.09
N GLU A 177 -23.67 -18.19 -4.99
CA GLU A 177 -24.10 -17.19 -3.98
C GLU A 177 -22.92 -16.43 -3.39
N ILE A 178 -21.75 -17.06 -3.21
CA ILE A 178 -20.52 -16.42 -2.72
C ILE A 178 -19.63 -15.88 -3.84
N GLN A 179 -20.20 -15.66 -5.03
CA GLN A 179 -19.58 -14.99 -6.18
C GLN A 179 -18.43 -15.77 -6.84
N TYR A 180 -18.49 -17.11 -6.82
CA TYR A 180 -17.63 -17.94 -7.67
C TYR A 180 -18.30 -18.18 -9.02
N ASP A 181 -17.54 -18.02 -10.09
CA ASP A 181 -18.01 -18.29 -11.44
C ASP A 181 -17.75 -19.75 -11.84
N ARG A 182 -18.73 -20.37 -12.51
CA ARG A 182 -18.51 -21.67 -13.14
C ARG A 182 -17.76 -21.51 -14.45
N ASN A 183 -16.57 -22.05 -14.54
CA ASN A 183 -15.77 -22.01 -15.77
C ASN A 183 -15.00 -23.30 -15.98
N GLU A 184 -15.39 -24.04 -17.02
CA GLU A 184 -14.76 -25.33 -17.35
C GLU A 184 -13.47 -25.18 -18.17
N MET A 185 -13.29 -24.04 -18.84
CA MET A 185 -12.18 -23.81 -19.77
C MET A 185 -11.05 -22.98 -19.16
N ASP A 186 -11.38 -21.89 -18.46
CA ASP A 186 -10.43 -20.98 -17.83
C ASP A 186 -10.54 -21.12 -16.29
N PHE A 187 -9.71 -22.01 -15.74
CA PHE A 187 -9.71 -22.29 -14.31
C PHE A 187 -8.80 -21.29 -13.58
N LYS A 188 -9.36 -20.15 -13.22
CA LYS A 188 -8.70 -19.05 -12.53
C LYS A 188 -9.24 -18.84 -11.12
N ARG A 189 -8.64 -17.94 -10.36
CA ARG A 189 -9.09 -17.58 -9.01
C ARG A 189 -10.57 -17.16 -9.01
N GLY A 190 -11.31 -17.58 -8.00
CA GLY A 190 -12.73 -17.28 -7.89
C GLY A 190 -13.61 -18.07 -8.87
N THR A 191 -13.09 -19.15 -9.47
CA THR A 191 -13.88 -20.03 -10.33
C THR A 191 -13.94 -21.45 -9.79
N PHE A 192 -14.93 -22.20 -10.25
CA PHE A 192 -15.06 -23.63 -10.01
C PHE A 192 -15.42 -24.35 -11.30
N ARG A 193 -15.11 -25.65 -11.37
CA ARG A 193 -15.49 -26.52 -12.48
C ARG A 193 -16.03 -27.85 -11.97
N VAL A 194 -16.87 -28.51 -12.76
CA VAL A 194 -17.58 -29.71 -12.37
C VAL A 194 -17.36 -30.83 -13.39
N HIS A 195 -16.81 -31.94 -12.96
CA HIS A 195 -16.57 -33.11 -13.80
C HIS A 195 -17.23 -34.35 -13.18
N GLY A 196 -18.48 -34.67 -13.57
CA GLY A 196 -19.24 -35.75 -12.95
C GLY A 196 -19.49 -35.49 -11.47
N ASP A 197 -19.01 -36.38 -10.61
CA ASP A 197 -19.14 -36.25 -9.14
C ASP A 197 -17.96 -35.54 -8.50
N VAL A 198 -17.11 -34.87 -9.30
CA VAL A 198 -15.94 -34.11 -8.84
C VAL A 198 -16.19 -32.63 -9.03
N LEU A 199 -15.99 -31.88 -7.95
CA LEU A 199 -16.04 -30.43 -7.92
C LEU A 199 -14.63 -29.88 -7.62
N GLU A 200 -14.08 -29.06 -8.51
CA GLU A 200 -12.80 -28.38 -8.29
C GLU A 200 -13.03 -26.89 -8.10
N ILE A 201 -12.47 -26.32 -7.04
CA ILE A 201 -12.69 -24.96 -6.62
C ILE A 201 -11.33 -24.26 -6.48
N PHE A 202 -11.14 -23.15 -7.20
CA PHE A 202 -9.94 -22.34 -7.08
C PHE A 202 -10.24 -21.10 -6.23
N PRO A 203 -9.80 -21.08 -4.95
CA PRO A 203 -10.15 -20.01 -4.03
C PRO A 203 -9.65 -18.64 -4.49
N ALA A 204 -10.39 -17.59 -4.17
CA ALA A 204 -10.03 -16.21 -4.49
C ALA A 204 -8.73 -15.76 -3.78
N TYR A 205 -8.40 -16.38 -2.65
CA TYR A 205 -7.22 -16.08 -1.83
C TYR A 205 -6.00 -16.98 -2.09
N SER A 206 -6.11 -17.97 -3.00
CA SER A 206 -5.03 -18.91 -3.30
C SER A 206 -4.26 -18.52 -4.56
N GLU A 207 -2.98 -18.85 -4.61
CA GLU A 207 -2.11 -18.60 -5.77
C GLU A 207 -1.97 -19.82 -6.69
N LYS A 208 -1.84 -21.02 -6.12
CA LYS A 208 -1.48 -22.24 -6.84
C LYS A 208 -2.28 -23.47 -6.43
N ILE A 209 -2.99 -23.36 -5.33
CA ILE A 209 -3.70 -24.50 -4.73
C ILE A 209 -5.18 -24.35 -4.98
N ALA A 210 -5.80 -25.36 -5.58
CA ALA A 210 -7.23 -25.52 -5.66
C ALA A 210 -7.67 -26.74 -4.84
N TYR A 211 -8.95 -26.80 -4.50
CA TYR A 211 -9.53 -27.90 -3.77
C TYR A 211 -10.33 -28.77 -4.72
N ARG A 212 -10.09 -30.07 -4.67
CA ARG A 212 -10.90 -31.09 -5.37
C ARG A 212 -11.75 -31.81 -4.33
N VAL A 213 -13.05 -31.70 -4.49
CA VAL A 213 -14.07 -32.35 -3.66
C VAL A 213 -14.72 -33.45 -4.48
N GLU A 214 -14.60 -34.71 -4.02
CA GLU A 214 -15.18 -35.86 -4.66
C GLU A 214 -16.44 -36.26 -3.88
N PHE A 215 -17.55 -36.50 -4.58
CA PHE A 215 -18.83 -36.90 -4.01
C PHE A 215 -19.14 -38.35 -4.36
N PHE A 216 -19.76 -39.03 -3.42
CA PHE A 216 -20.39 -40.36 -3.65
C PHE A 216 -21.87 -40.26 -3.28
N GLY A 217 -22.74 -40.08 -4.29
CA GLY A 217 -24.11 -39.67 -4.07
C GLY A 217 -24.20 -38.31 -3.37
N ASP A 218 -24.86 -38.25 -2.22
CA ASP A 218 -25.03 -37.03 -1.43
C ASP A 218 -23.99 -36.90 -0.29
N GLU A 219 -22.89 -37.68 -0.35
CA GLU A 219 -21.84 -37.66 0.66
C GLU A 219 -20.53 -37.13 0.05
N VAL A 220 -19.84 -36.27 0.80
CA VAL A 220 -18.47 -35.86 0.47
C VAL A 220 -17.53 -37.02 0.80
N ASP A 221 -17.03 -37.72 -0.22
CA ASP A 221 -16.15 -38.88 -0.07
C ASP A 221 -14.72 -38.47 0.30
N ARG A 222 -14.15 -37.51 -0.45
CA ARG A 222 -12.77 -37.08 -0.27
C ARG A 222 -12.58 -35.63 -0.65
N ILE A 223 -11.64 -34.98 0.07
CA ILE A 223 -11.17 -33.61 -0.24
C ILE A 223 -9.65 -33.63 -0.41
N THR A 224 -9.15 -33.10 -1.51
CA THR A 224 -7.71 -33.01 -1.79
C THR A 224 -7.32 -31.60 -2.23
N GLU A 225 -6.11 -31.21 -1.84
CA GLU A 225 -5.43 -30.06 -2.42
C GLU A 225 -4.77 -30.48 -3.73
N ILE A 226 -4.95 -29.69 -4.76
CA ILE A 226 -4.35 -29.89 -6.09
C ILE A 226 -3.55 -28.66 -6.52
N ASP A 227 -2.46 -28.89 -7.23
CA ASP A 227 -1.75 -27.83 -7.94
C ASP A 227 -2.54 -27.45 -9.20
N VAL A 228 -2.88 -26.16 -9.33
CA VAL A 228 -3.75 -25.66 -10.42
C VAL A 228 -3.13 -25.87 -11.79
N LEU A 229 -1.81 -25.72 -11.92
CA LEU A 229 -1.12 -25.81 -13.20
C LEU A 229 -1.01 -27.26 -13.70
N THR A 230 -0.66 -28.18 -12.79
CA THR A 230 -0.39 -29.58 -13.15
C THR A 230 -1.60 -30.51 -12.92
N GLY A 231 -2.58 -30.07 -12.12
CA GLY A 231 -3.71 -30.89 -11.67
C GLY A 231 -3.31 -32.01 -10.70
N SER A 232 -2.04 -32.05 -10.26
CA SER A 232 -1.54 -33.11 -9.37
C SER A 232 -2.02 -32.89 -7.95
N VAL A 233 -2.35 -34.02 -7.28
CA VAL A 233 -2.72 -34.01 -5.86
C VAL A 233 -1.49 -33.70 -5.01
N ILE A 234 -1.64 -32.70 -4.14
CA ILE A 234 -0.60 -32.29 -3.18
C ILE A 234 -0.80 -33.02 -1.88
N ASP A 235 -1.99 -32.95 -1.30
CA ASP A 235 -2.34 -33.61 -0.03
C ASP A 235 -3.84 -33.93 0.05
N ALA A 236 -4.20 -34.84 0.95
CA ALA A 236 -5.58 -35.14 1.31
C ALA A 236 -5.89 -34.43 2.64
N ILE A 237 -6.96 -33.62 2.65
CA ILE A 237 -7.31 -32.80 3.81
C ILE A 237 -8.62 -33.23 4.45
N GLY A 238 -8.69 -33.12 5.77
CA GLY A 238 -9.87 -33.49 6.56
C GLY A 238 -10.94 -32.41 6.67
N HIS A 239 -10.65 -31.19 6.20
CA HIS A 239 -11.57 -30.06 6.24
C HIS A 239 -11.12 -28.96 5.28
N VAL A 240 -12.07 -28.31 4.64
CA VAL A 240 -11.84 -27.09 3.87
C VAL A 240 -12.90 -26.04 4.20
N ALA A 241 -12.45 -24.78 4.33
CA ALA A 241 -13.30 -23.60 4.41
C ALA A 241 -13.10 -22.79 3.14
N ILE A 242 -14.17 -22.52 2.39
CA ILE A 242 -14.14 -21.74 1.16
C ILE A 242 -14.78 -20.40 1.46
N PHE A 243 -13.96 -19.35 1.41
CA PHE A 243 -14.37 -17.98 1.66
C PHE A 243 -14.93 -17.33 0.40
N PRO A 244 -15.83 -16.33 0.53
CA PRO A 244 -16.38 -15.61 -0.61
C PRO A 244 -15.32 -15.01 -1.55
N ALA A 245 -15.62 -14.97 -2.84
CA ALA A 245 -14.78 -14.35 -3.86
C ALA A 245 -14.94 -12.80 -3.93
N SER A 246 -15.83 -12.24 -3.12
CA SER A 246 -16.02 -10.79 -2.98
C SER A 246 -16.20 -10.44 -1.51
N HIS A 247 -15.74 -9.25 -1.10
CA HIS A 247 -16.01 -8.72 0.24
C HIS A 247 -17.46 -8.20 0.40
N TYR A 248 -18.14 -7.88 -0.71
CA TYR A 248 -19.53 -7.39 -0.73
C TYR A 248 -20.53 -8.52 -1.02
N VAL A 249 -20.44 -9.60 -0.27
CA VAL A 249 -21.37 -10.74 -0.39
C VAL A 249 -22.51 -10.57 0.60
N VAL A 250 -23.72 -10.76 0.15
CA VAL A 250 -24.91 -10.73 0.98
C VAL A 250 -25.83 -11.89 0.61
N SER A 251 -26.60 -12.35 1.58
CA SER A 251 -27.59 -13.42 1.32
C SER A 251 -28.66 -12.93 0.32
N PRO A 252 -29.32 -13.84 -0.43
CA PRO A 252 -30.41 -13.48 -1.34
C PRO A 252 -31.55 -12.72 -0.63
N GLU A 253 -31.82 -13.03 0.63
CA GLU A 253 -32.82 -12.33 1.43
C GLU A 253 -32.39 -10.88 1.71
N SER A 254 -31.12 -10.67 2.11
CA SER A 254 -30.55 -9.35 2.35
C SER A 254 -30.49 -8.54 1.06
N MET A 255 -30.16 -9.16 -0.08
CA MET A 255 -30.18 -8.50 -1.40
C MET A 255 -31.58 -8.00 -1.77
N ASN A 256 -32.62 -8.79 -1.53
CA ASN A 256 -34.00 -8.38 -1.79
C ASN A 256 -34.42 -7.19 -0.91
N LYS A 257 -34.02 -7.19 0.37
CA LYS A 257 -34.28 -6.07 1.28
C LYS A 257 -33.53 -4.80 0.83
N ALA A 258 -32.25 -4.97 0.45
CA ALA A 258 -31.41 -3.86 -0.03
C ALA A 258 -31.98 -3.23 -1.31
N THR A 259 -32.34 -4.05 -2.31
CA THR A 259 -32.90 -3.53 -3.57
C THR A 259 -34.23 -2.81 -3.37
N ALA A 260 -35.09 -3.29 -2.48
CA ALA A 260 -36.33 -2.58 -2.12
C ALA A 260 -36.06 -1.23 -1.45
N ALA A 261 -35.09 -1.16 -0.53
CA ALA A 261 -34.69 0.10 0.11
C ALA A 261 -34.03 1.09 -0.86
N ILE A 262 -33.26 0.58 -1.84
CA ILE A 262 -32.70 1.40 -2.92
C ILE A 262 -33.79 1.98 -3.82
N GLU A 263 -34.83 1.20 -4.16
CA GLU A 263 -35.98 1.67 -4.93
C GLU A 263 -36.71 2.81 -4.20
N GLU A 264 -36.95 2.67 -2.90
CA GLU A 264 -37.58 3.69 -2.07
C GLU A 264 -36.77 5.00 -2.06
N GLU A 265 -35.46 4.90 -1.81
CA GLU A 265 -34.56 6.06 -1.85
C GLU A 265 -34.52 6.71 -3.25
N LEU A 266 -34.53 5.90 -4.31
CA LEU A 266 -34.60 6.40 -5.69
C LEU A 266 -35.86 7.20 -5.93
N GLU A 267 -37.04 6.70 -5.54
CA GLU A 267 -38.31 7.41 -5.70
C GLU A 267 -38.31 8.73 -4.95
N GLU A 268 -37.78 8.77 -3.75
CA GLU A 268 -37.66 10.00 -2.97
C GLU A 268 -36.73 11.01 -3.67
N ARG A 269 -35.57 10.52 -4.16
CA ARG A 269 -34.60 11.40 -4.83
C ARG A 269 -35.09 11.93 -6.14
N VAL A 270 -35.80 11.15 -6.95
CA VAL A 270 -36.43 11.57 -8.18
C VAL A 270 -37.54 12.62 -7.91
N ARG A 271 -38.37 12.43 -6.87
CA ARG A 271 -39.36 13.42 -6.44
C ARG A 271 -38.69 14.73 -6.04
N TYR A 272 -37.62 14.68 -5.28
CA TYR A 272 -36.84 15.85 -4.89
C TYR A 272 -36.32 16.61 -6.10
N PHE A 273 -35.64 15.96 -7.04
CA PHE A 273 -35.11 16.63 -8.24
C PHE A 273 -36.20 17.23 -9.10
N LYS A 274 -37.35 16.59 -9.25
CA LYS A 274 -38.51 17.15 -9.99
C LYS A 274 -39.10 18.38 -9.28
N SER A 275 -39.11 18.40 -7.94
CA SER A 275 -39.60 19.57 -7.18
C SER A 275 -38.68 20.77 -7.28
N GLU A 276 -37.38 20.55 -7.54
CA GLU A 276 -36.35 21.56 -7.75
C GLU A 276 -36.16 21.94 -9.23
N ASP A 277 -37.02 21.45 -10.13
CA ASP A 277 -36.96 21.63 -11.58
C ASP A 277 -35.66 21.08 -12.24
N LYS A 278 -35.01 20.08 -11.58
CA LYS A 278 -33.80 19.40 -12.04
C LYS A 278 -34.15 18.12 -12.79
N LEU A 279 -34.73 18.26 -13.98
CA LEU A 279 -35.28 17.15 -14.75
C LEU A 279 -34.18 16.22 -15.30
N LEU A 280 -33.03 16.77 -15.66
CA LEU A 280 -31.88 15.99 -16.16
C LEU A 280 -31.29 15.10 -15.09
N GLU A 281 -31.11 15.64 -13.87
CA GLU A 281 -30.63 14.92 -12.73
C GLU A 281 -31.60 13.80 -12.31
N ALA A 282 -32.92 14.09 -12.38
CA ALA A 282 -33.95 13.10 -12.09
C ALA A 282 -33.91 11.92 -13.08
N GLN A 283 -33.76 12.21 -14.38
CA GLN A 283 -33.63 11.17 -15.40
C GLN A 283 -32.36 10.35 -15.22
N ARG A 284 -31.22 11.00 -15.06
CA ARG A 284 -29.90 10.39 -14.92
C ARG A 284 -29.86 9.40 -13.75
N ILE A 285 -30.31 9.83 -12.56
CA ILE A 285 -30.30 8.95 -11.38
C ILE A 285 -31.28 7.78 -11.54
N ALA A 286 -32.43 7.99 -12.17
CA ALA A 286 -33.42 6.95 -12.40
C ALA A 286 -32.90 5.87 -13.36
N GLU A 287 -32.33 6.26 -14.50
CA GLU A 287 -31.79 5.31 -15.48
C GLU A 287 -30.66 4.48 -14.88
N ARG A 288 -29.70 5.11 -14.23
CA ARG A 288 -28.55 4.42 -13.63
C ARG A 288 -28.99 3.46 -12.52
N THR A 289 -29.78 3.94 -11.57
CA THR A 289 -30.14 3.13 -10.40
C THR A 289 -31.04 1.97 -10.77
N ASN A 290 -31.99 2.15 -11.70
CA ASN A 290 -32.83 1.05 -12.16
C ASN A 290 -32.01 -0.05 -12.85
N PHE A 291 -31.03 0.32 -13.67
CA PHE A 291 -30.11 -0.63 -14.28
C PHE A 291 -29.29 -1.40 -13.22
N ASP A 292 -28.75 -0.68 -12.23
CA ASP A 292 -27.97 -1.31 -11.15
C ASP A 292 -28.84 -2.28 -10.31
N ILE A 293 -30.12 -1.93 -10.05
CA ILE A 293 -31.07 -2.82 -9.34
C ILE A 293 -31.36 -4.08 -10.15
N GLU A 294 -31.59 -3.95 -11.46
CA GLU A 294 -31.82 -5.10 -12.33
C GLU A 294 -30.62 -6.04 -12.32
N MET A 295 -29.42 -5.53 -12.45
CA MET A 295 -28.18 -6.31 -12.37
C MET A 295 -28.03 -7.01 -11.01
N MET A 296 -28.30 -6.32 -9.90
CA MET A 296 -28.23 -6.92 -8.56
C MET A 296 -29.26 -8.04 -8.38
N ARG A 297 -30.46 -7.94 -8.95
CA ARG A 297 -31.48 -8.99 -8.87
C ARG A 297 -31.14 -10.22 -9.71
N GLU A 298 -30.57 -10.02 -10.90
CA GLU A 298 -30.26 -11.11 -11.83
C GLU A 298 -28.95 -11.84 -11.48
N THR A 299 -27.89 -11.09 -11.09
CA THR A 299 -26.55 -11.64 -10.92
C THR A 299 -26.02 -11.55 -9.48
N GLY A 300 -26.74 -10.88 -8.59
CA GLY A 300 -26.24 -10.57 -7.24
C GLY A 300 -25.16 -9.48 -7.18
N PHE A 301 -24.86 -8.82 -8.30
CA PHE A 301 -23.79 -7.83 -8.40
C PHE A 301 -24.13 -6.72 -9.41
N CYS A 302 -23.53 -5.54 -9.23
CA CYS A 302 -23.52 -4.47 -10.24
C CYS A 302 -22.20 -3.70 -10.20
N SER A 303 -21.85 -3.03 -11.30
CA SER A 303 -20.66 -2.17 -11.33
C SER A 303 -20.83 -0.97 -10.39
N GLY A 304 -19.92 -0.82 -9.41
CA GLY A 304 -20.02 0.20 -8.38
C GLY A 304 -20.95 -0.17 -7.23
N ILE A 305 -21.14 -1.47 -6.97
CA ILE A 305 -22.00 -2.01 -5.89
C ILE A 305 -21.65 -1.40 -4.52
N GLU A 306 -20.40 -0.99 -4.31
CA GLU A 306 -19.93 -0.32 -3.11
C GLU A 306 -20.71 0.97 -2.79
N ASN A 307 -21.28 1.64 -3.80
CA ASN A 307 -22.10 2.84 -3.59
C ASN A 307 -23.46 2.54 -2.92
N TYR A 308 -23.85 1.29 -2.87
CA TYR A 308 -25.05 0.79 -2.19
C TYR A 308 -24.73 0.07 -0.90
N SER A 309 -23.48 0.11 -0.43
CA SER A 309 -22.98 -0.63 0.75
C SER A 309 -23.83 -0.45 1.99
N ARG A 310 -24.36 0.76 2.25
CA ARG A 310 -25.26 1.02 3.38
C ARG A 310 -26.49 0.10 3.36
N HIS A 311 -27.16 0.01 2.22
CA HIS A 311 -28.36 -0.83 2.08
C HIS A 311 -28.00 -2.32 2.12
N LEU A 312 -26.89 -2.72 1.52
CA LEU A 312 -26.41 -4.09 1.50
C LEU A 312 -26.03 -4.61 2.89
N THR A 313 -25.46 -3.74 3.72
CA THR A 313 -25.04 -4.09 5.10
C THR A 313 -26.10 -3.78 6.15
N GLY A 314 -27.24 -3.18 5.75
CA GLY A 314 -28.34 -2.85 6.66
C GLY A 314 -28.01 -1.72 7.67
N LEU A 315 -27.01 -0.89 7.36
CA LEU A 315 -26.62 0.21 8.22
C LEU A 315 -27.57 1.42 8.09
N GLU A 316 -27.77 2.10 9.21
CA GLU A 316 -28.52 3.37 9.24
C GLU A 316 -27.73 4.50 8.58
N PRO A 317 -28.41 5.56 8.06
CA PRO A 317 -27.75 6.71 7.50
C PRO A 317 -26.73 7.35 8.46
N GLY A 318 -25.50 7.58 7.96
CA GLY A 318 -24.42 8.18 8.73
C GLY A 318 -23.66 7.25 9.67
N GLN A 319 -24.07 6.01 9.83
CA GLN A 319 -23.29 5.02 10.58
C GLN A 319 -21.93 4.75 9.90
N PRO A 320 -20.86 4.47 10.68
CA PRO A 320 -19.57 4.14 10.12
C PRO A 320 -19.66 2.83 9.32
N PRO A 321 -19.04 2.76 8.15
CA PRO A 321 -18.98 1.53 7.37
C PRO A 321 -18.14 0.47 8.09
N HIS A 322 -18.37 -0.80 7.77
CA HIS A 322 -17.44 -1.86 8.13
C HIS A 322 -16.14 -1.69 7.33
N THR A 323 -15.02 -1.90 8.02
CA THR A 323 -13.68 -1.76 7.47
C THR A 323 -12.84 -2.99 7.79
N LEU A 324 -11.60 -3.04 7.35
CA LEU A 324 -10.68 -4.11 7.75
C LEU A 324 -10.55 -4.24 9.28
N ILE A 325 -10.64 -3.13 10.00
CA ILE A 325 -10.54 -3.12 11.47
C ILE A 325 -11.64 -3.99 12.11
N ASP A 326 -12.82 -4.03 11.53
CA ASP A 326 -13.96 -4.80 12.03
C ASP A 326 -13.81 -6.33 11.83
N TYR A 327 -12.81 -6.77 11.05
CA TYR A 327 -12.49 -8.19 10.88
C TYR A 327 -11.55 -8.71 11.96
N PHE A 328 -10.85 -7.81 12.67
CA PHE A 328 -10.00 -8.18 13.80
C PHE A 328 -10.83 -8.56 15.03
N PRO A 329 -10.29 -9.42 15.90
CA PRO A 329 -10.89 -9.64 17.23
C PRO A 329 -10.69 -8.41 18.11
N ASP A 330 -11.49 -8.29 19.17
CA ASP A 330 -11.49 -7.10 20.06
C ASP A 330 -10.13 -6.82 20.72
N ASP A 331 -9.30 -7.82 20.94
CA ASP A 331 -8.02 -7.72 21.64
C ASP A 331 -6.80 -7.55 20.73
N PHE A 332 -6.97 -6.95 19.57
CA PHE A 332 -5.87 -6.72 18.61
C PHE A 332 -5.03 -5.47 18.94
N LEU A 333 -3.85 -5.39 18.33
CA LEU A 333 -2.93 -4.26 18.47
C LEU A 333 -2.81 -3.52 17.14
N ILE A 334 -2.85 -2.19 17.17
CA ILE A 334 -2.45 -1.36 16.01
C ILE A 334 -1.04 -0.82 16.22
N MET A 335 -0.21 -0.92 15.19
CA MET A 335 1.07 -0.23 15.10
C MET A 335 1.04 0.73 13.92
N VAL A 336 1.28 2.01 14.18
CA VAL A 336 1.25 3.07 13.16
C VAL A 336 2.67 3.48 12.86
N ASP A 337 3.19 3.02 11.72
CA ASP A 337 4.55 3.35 11.29
C ASP A 337 4.58 4.74 10.63
N GLU A 338 5.68 5.46 10.83
CA GLU A 338 5.83 6.88 10.49
C GLU A 338 4.56 7.67 10.88
N SER A 339 4.16 7.52 12.16
CA SER A 339 2.88 7.99 12.69
C SER A 339 2.64 9.49 12.46
N HIS A 340 3.70 10.31 12.52
CA HIS A 340 3.65 11.75 12.21
C HIS A 340 3.11 12.07 10.80
N MET A 341 3.17 11.10 9.86
CA MET A 341 2.59 11.20 8.52
C MET A 341 1.28 10.43 8.40
N THR A 342 1.22 9.24 8.97
CA THR A 342 0.09 8.32 8.85
C THR A 342 -1.15 8.83 9.58
N ILE A 343 -1.02 9.36 10.79
CA ILE A 343 -2.14 9.88 11.58
C ILE A 343 -2.83 11.09 10.91
N PRO A 344 -2.11 12.13 10.46
CA PRO A 344 -2.74 13.22 9.71
C PRO A 344 -3.41 12.75 8.40
N GLN A 345 -2.85 11.74 7.73
CA GLN A 345 -3.45 11.18 6.53
C GLN A 345 -4.79 10.50 6.83
N ILE A 346 -4.88 9.69 7.90
CA ILE A 346 -6.13 9.10 8.35
C ILE A 346 -7.18 10.18 8.60
N GLY A 347 -6.81 11.27 9.28
CA GLY A 347 -7.70 12.39 9.56
C GLY A 347 -8.21 13.15 8.32
N ALA A 348 -7.40 13.23 7.27
CA ALA A 348 -7.73 14.00 6.06
C ALA A 348 -8.64 13.26 5.06
N MET A 349 -8.63 11.92 5.08
CA MET A 349 -9.30 11.09 4.04
C MET A 349 -10.81 11.31 3.98
N TYR A 350 -11.49 11.41 5.11
CA TYR A 350 -12.94 11.56 5.18
C TYR A 350 -13.46 12.80 4.47
N SER A 351 -12.86 13.97 4.72
CA SER A 351 -13.35 15.24 4.19
C SER A 351 -13.26 15.32 2.67
N GLY A 352 -12.17 14.79 2.09
CA GLY A 352 -11.98 14.75 0.64
C GLY A 352 -13.02 13.86 -0.06
N ASP A 353 -13.29 12.68 0.48
CA ASP A 353 -14.28 11.76 -0.06
C ASP A 353 -15.72 12.34 0.00
N GLN A 354 -16.08 12.93 1.13
CA GLN A 354 -17.40 13.54 1.33
C GLN A 354 -17.66 14.71 0.38
N SER A 355 -16.68 15.58 0.15
CA SER A 355 -16.80 16.69 -0.79
C SER A 355 -17.08 16.21 -2.22
N ARG A 356 -16.30 15.25 -2.68
CA ARG A 356 -16.45 14.65 -4.01
C ARG A 356 -17.81 13.97 -4.19
N LYS A 357 -18.23 13.14 -3.24
CA LYS A 357 -19.51 12.41 -3.31
C LYS A 357 -20.72 13.32 -3.18
N SER A 358 -20.63 14.40 -2.41
CA SER A 358 -21.70 15.40 -2.34
C SER A 358 -21.99 15.98 -3.72
N THR A 359 -20.96 16.32 -4.50
CA THR A 359 -21.14 16.82 -5.87
C THR A 359 -21.83 15.76 -6.77
N LEU A 360 -21.41 14.48 -6.71
CA LEU A 360 -22.06 13.42 -7.48
C LEU A 360 -23.55 13.24 -7.12
N VAL A 361 -23.88 13.35 -5.85
CA VAL A 361 -25.27 13.25 -5.35
C VAL A 361 -26.09 14.44 -5.78
N ASP A 362 -25.57 15.67 -5.68
CA ASP A 362 -26.28 16.91 -5.97
C ASP A 362 -26.60 17.07 -7.45
N TYR A 363 -25.80 16.42 -8.33
CA TYR A 363 -26.01 16.43 -9.78
C TYR A 363 -26.59 15.11 -10.34
N GLY A 364 -27.13 14.23 -9.50
CA GLY A 364 -27.89 13.05 -9.91
C GLY A 364 -27.07 11.90 -10.48
N PHE A 365 -25.76 11.82 -10.18
CA PHE A 365 -24.93 10.68 -10.57
C PHE A 365 -25.00 9.53 -9.57
N ARG A 366 -25.23 9.83 -8.28
CA ARG A 366 -25.34 8.83 -7.21
C ARG A 366 -26.49 9.18 -6.25
N LEU A 367 -27.01 8.14 -5.59
CA LEU A 367 -27.99 8.30 -4.51
C LEU A 367 -27.31 8.89 -3.26
N PRO A 368 -28.07 9.55 -2.36
CA PRO A 368 -27.55 10.05 -1.09
C PRO A 368 -26.81 9.01 -0.26
N SER A 369 -27.25 7.73 -0.27
CA SER A 369 -26.61 6.61 0.42
C SER A 369 -25.17 6.34 -0.02
N ALA A 370 -24.76 6.77 -1.23
CA ALA A 370 -23.38 6.63 -1.69
C ALA A 370 -22.38 7.39 -0.82
N LYS A 371 -22.82 8.41 -0.06
CA LYS A 371 -22.00 9.15 0.90
C LYS A 371 -21.58 8.30 2.09
N ASP A 372 -22.32 7.22 2.40
CA ASP A 372 -22.04 6.33 3.52
C ASP A 372 -21.01 5.24 3.14
N ASN A 373 -20.72 5.04 1.85
CA ASN A 373 -19.54 4.31 1.40
C ASN A 373 -18.31 5.25 1.47
N ARG A 374 -17.69 5.35 2.60
CA ARG A 374 -16.68 6.34 2.94
C ARG A 374 -15.59 5.76 3.83
N PRO A 375 -14.42 6.40 3.93
CA PRO A 375 -13.50 6.06 5.00
C PRO A 375 -14.09 6.43 6.37
N LEU A 376 -13.58 5.81 7.42
CA LEU A 376 -13.85 6.24 8.78
C LEU A 376 -13.42 7.71 8.94
N ASN A 377 -14.19 8.49 9.69
CA ASN A 377 -13.67 9.74 10.22
C ASN A 377 -12.70 9.43 11.39
N PHE A 378 -11.94 10.43 11.81
CA PHE A 378 -10.88 10.20 12.78
C PHE A 378 -11.40 9.71 14.14
N GLN A 379 -12.54 10.24 14.61
CA GLN A 379 -13.16 9.83 15.87
C GLN A 379 -13.69 8.38 15.80
N GLU A 380 -14.26 7.99 14.66
CA GLU A 380 -14.69 6.62 14.43
C GLU A 380 -13.50 5.65 14.43
N PHE A 381 -12.39 6.05 13.82
CA PHE A 381 -11.14 5.28 13.85
C PHE A 381 -10.66 5.11 15.30
N GLU A 382 -10.54 6.20 16.06
CA GLU A 382 -10.14 6.14 17.47
C GLU A 382 -11.05 5.23 18.31
N SER A 383 -12.36 5.28 18.08
CA SER A 383 -13.34 4.48 18.85
C SER A 383 -13.25 2.97 18.61
N LYS A 384 -12.66 2.55 17.50
CA LYS A 384 -12.49 1.14 17.11
C LYS A 384 -11.16 0.54 17.58
N VAL A 385 -10.28 1.33 18.17
CA VAL A 385 -8.93 0.92 18.55
C VAL A 385 -8.78 0.94 20.07
N ASP A 386 -8.40 -0.20 20.64
CA ASP A 386 -8.13 -0.33 22.06
C ASP A 386 -6.69 0.01 22.41
N GLN A 387 -5.73 -0.55 21.67
CA GLN A 387 -4.30 -0.34 21.90
C GLN A 387 -3.55 0.06 20.63
N MET A 388 -2.75 1.13 20.73
CA MET A 388 -2.02 1.70 19.59
C MET A 388 -0.57 2.02 19.96
N LEU A 389 0.36 1.55 19.13
CA LEU A 389 1.77 1.93 19.16
C LEU A 389 2.07 2.90 18.04
N PHE A 390 2.46 4.11 18.38
CA PHE A 390 3.03 5.06 17.43
C PHE A 390 4.52 4.78 17.25
N VAL A 391 4.96 4.67 16.00
CA VAL A 391 6.36 4.45 15.66
C VAL A 391 6.83 5.59 14.76
N SER A 392 7.77 6.37 15.23
CA SER A 392 8.29 7.53 14.47
C SER A 392 9.64 7.97 14.99
N ALA A 393 10.47 8.54 14.09
CA ALA A 393 11.68 9.26 14.49
C ALA A 393 11.38 10.70 14.95
N THR A 394 10.20 11.22 14.61
CA THR A 394 9.72 12.58 14.86
C THR A 394 8.23 12.56 15.17
N PRO A 395 7.80 12.03 16.34
CA PRO A 395 6.39 12.03 16.73
C PRO A 395 5.78 13.43 16.63
N GLY A 396 4.50 13.50 16.23
CA GLY A 396 3.78 14.75 16.08
C GLY A 396 2.99 15.14 17.34
N LYS A 397 2.26 16.24 17.26
CA LYS A 397 1.45 16.75 18.38
C LYS A 397 0.34 15.79 18.82
N TYR A 398 -0.19 14.99 17.90
CA TYR A 398 -1.24 14.05 18.24
C TYR A 398 -0.68 12.96 19.16
N GLU A 399 0.47 12.39 18.82
CA GLU A 399 1.17 11.38 19.61
C GLU A 399 1.52 11.96 21.01
N GLU A 400 2.12 13.16 21.04
CA GLU A 400 2.50 13.85 22.28
C GLU A 400 1.34 14.08 23.24
N ASN A 401 0.14 14.34 22.71
CA ASN A 401 -1.05 14.61 23.51
C ASN A 401 -1.75 13.33 24.00
N ASN A 402 -1.55 12.19 23.34
CA ASN A 402 -2.30 10.97 23.61
C ASN A 402 -1.43 9.83 24.18
N GLU A 403 -0.12 9.91 24.08
CA GLU A 403 0.76 8.87 24.59
C GLU A 403 0.79 8.82 26.13
N LEU A 404 0.66 7.62 26.67
CA LEU A 404 0.82 7.36 28.11
C LEU A 404 2.26 6.97 28.47
N LEU A 405 3.02 6.53 27.47
CA LEU A 405 4.43 6.18 27.59
C LEU A 405 5.15 6.51 26.29
N ARG A 406 6.31 7.18 26.41
CA ARG A 406 7.26 7.38 25.31
C ARG A 406 8.55 6.66 25.63
N VAL A 407 9.04 5.87 24.69
CA VAL A 407 10.32 5.18 24.79
C VAL A 407 11.21 5.60 23.63
N GLU A 408 12.44 5.98 23.91
CA GLU A 408 13.43 6.34 22.90
C GLU A 408 14.27 5.13 22.49
N GLN A 409 14.50 5.01 21.20
CA GLN A 409 15.41 4.02 20.60
C GLN A 409 16.37 4.78 19.66
N ILE A 410 17.46 5.26 20.23
CA ILE A 410 18.44 6.14 19.56
C ILE A 410 19.64 5.33 19.06
N ILE A 411 20.04 4.31 19.78
CA ILE A 411 21.20 3.51 19.44
C ILE A 411 21.00 2.68 18.18
N ARG A 412 21.89 2.87 17.20
CA ARG A 412 21.99 2.03 16.01
C ARG A 412 22.94 0.88 16.26
N PRO A 413 22.54 -0.38 16.05
CA PRO A 413 23.42 -1.53 16.22
C PRO A 413 24.70 -1.47 15.38
N THR A 414 24.64 -0.77 14.24
CA THR A 414 25.80 -0.53 13.34
C THR A 414 26.82 0.47 13.85
N GLY A 415 26.53 1.16 14.95
CA GLY A 415 27.36 2.23 15.49
C GLY A 415 27.35 3.54 14.70
N LEU A 416 26.52 3.64 13.63
CA LEU A 416 26.45 4.82 12.78
C LEU A 416 25.94 6.04 13.55
N LEU A 417 26.68 7.14 13.41
CA LEU A 417 26.39 8.42 14.06
C LEU A 417 25.39 9.24 13.22
N ASP A 418 24.62 10.07 13.89
CA ASP A 418 23.92 11.16 13.18
C ASP A 418 24.94 12.09 12.51
N PRO A 419 24.63 12.63 11.32
CA PRO A 419 25.59 13.43 10.57
C PRO A 419 25.94 14.75 11.28
N ILE A 420 27.10 15.32 10.94
CA ILE A 420 27.44 16.67 11.34
C ILE A 420 26.63 17.64 10.47
N VAL A 421 26.03 18.63 11.09
CA VAL A 421 25.27 19.68 10.42
C VAL A 421 26.04 20.96 10.44
N GLU A 422 26.36 21.53 9.27
CA GLU A 422 27.03 22.80 9.10
C GLU A 422 26.08 23.83 8.52
N VAL A 423 26.08 25.05 9.05
CA VAL A 423 25.28 26.17 8.51
C VAL A 423 26.21 27.13 7.79
N ARG A 424 25.90 27.40 6.52
CA ARG A 424 26.67 28.33 5.65
C ARG A 424 25.76 29.44 5.11
N PRO A 425 26.32 30.64 4.76
CA PRO A 425 25.53 31.74 4.24
C PRO A 425 24.88 31.43 2.89
N ILE A 426 23.77 32.11 2.59
CA ILE A 426 23.06 31.98 1.29
C ILE A 426 23.87 32.66 0.18
N GLU A 427 24.55 33.74 0.49
CA GLU A 427 25.41 34.43 -0.50
C GLU A 427 26.52 33.49 -1.00
N GLY A 428 26.56 33.25 -2.31
CA GLY A 428 27.50 32.31 -2.93
C GLY A 428 27.15 30.82 -2.74
N GLN A 429 25.96 30.48 -2.25
CA GLN A 429 25.56 29.09 -1.96
C GLN A 429 25.72 28.15 -3.15
N ILE A 430 25.47 28.61 -4.37
CA ILE A 430 25.55 27.73 -5.56
C ILE A 430 27.00 27.38 -5.90
N ASP A 431 27.89 28.34 -5.84
CA ASP A 431 29.34 28.12 -6.11
C ASP A 431 29.95 27.20 -5.03
N ASP A 432 29.61 27.45 -3.77
CA ASP A 432 30.03 26.62 -2.65
C ASP A 432 29.48 25.19 -2.78
N LEU A 433 28.18 25.05 -3.08
CA LEU A 433 27.51 23.75 -3.34
C LEU A 433 28.21 22.97 -4.46
N ILE A 434 28.48 23.61 -5.60
CA ILE A 434 29.19 22.97 -6.73
C ILE A 434 30.59 22.50 -6.31
N SER A 435 31.29 23.30 -5.50
CA SER A 435 32.61 22.91 -4.96
C SER A 435 32.51 21.65 -4.09
N GLU A 436 31.50 21.58 -3.18
CA GLU A 436 31.29 20.42 -2.31
C GLU A 436 30.84 19.18 -3.12
N VAL A 437 29.92 19.37 -4.05
CA VAL A 437 29.46 18.27 -4.94
C VAL A 437 30.66 17.70 -5.71
N ASN A 438 31.53 18.51 -6.26
CA ASN A 438 32.71 18.04 -6.99
C ASN A 438 33.69 17.25 -6.10
N LYS A 439 33.81 17.60 -4.81
CA LYS A 439 34.61 16.82 -3.86
C LYS A 439 34.02 15.43 -3.66
N GLU A 440 32.69 15.35 -3.42
CA GLU A 440 32.01 14.10 -3.22
C GLU A 440 32.03 13.20 -4.46
N VAL A 441 31.78 13.78 -5.65
CA VAL A 441 31.79 13.04 -6.93
C VAL A 441 33.16 12.44 -7.22
N LYS A 442 34.27 13.17 -6.90
CA LYS A 442 35.64 12.65 -7.03
C LYS A 442 35.85 11.40 -6.16
N ASN A 443 35.21 11.33 -5.01
CA ASN A 443 35.26 10.20 -4.09
C ASN A 443 34.26 9.09 -4.45
N LYS A 444 33.50 9.23 -5.57
CA LYS A 444 32.40 8.33 -5.99
C LYS A 444 31.24 8.25 -5.00
N ASN A 445 31.06 9.30 -4.23
CA ASN A 445 29.98 9.47 -3.28
C ASN A 445 28.74 10.05 -3.98
N LYS A 446 27.58 9.95 -3.31
CA LYS A 446 26.30 10.46 -3.82
C LYS A 446 25.82 11.66 -3.00
N VAL A 447 25.20 12.62 -3.69
CA VAL A 447 24.73 13.86 -3.09
C VAL A 447 23.23 14.04 -3.27
N LEU A 448 22.57 14.48 -2.22
CA LEU A 448 21.15 14.84 -2.21
C LEU A 448 21.00 16.34 -1.98
N ILE A 449 20.21 17.03 -2.82
CA ILE A 449 19.99 18.46 -2.70
C ILE A 449 18.48 18.73 -2.58
N THR A 450 18.08 19.49 -1.56
CA THR A 450 16.69 19.89 -1.38
C THR A 450 16.50 21.38 -1.65
N THR A 451 15.51 21.70 -2.50
CA THR A 451 15.07 23.05 -2.85
C THR A 451 13.69 23.37 -2.33
N LEU A 452 13.24 24.61 -2.42
CA LEU A 452 11.89 25.02 -2.01
C LEU A 452 10.85 24.97 -3.12
N THR A 453 11.27 25.15 -4.36
CA THR A 453 10.35 25.23 -5.50
C THR A 453 10.77 24.34 -6.65
N LYS A 454 9.79 23.92 -7.46
CA LYS A 454 9.98 23.13 -8.69
C LYS A 454 10.94 23.85 -9.65
N ARG A 455 10.70 25.13 -9.88
CA ARG A 455 11.53 25.95 -10.77
C ARG A 455 13.00 26.01 -10.30
N MET A 456 13.22 26.23 -9.00
CA MET A 456 14.59 26.25 -8.46
C MET A 456 15.30 24.91 -8.64
N ALA A 457 14.58 23.78 -8.47
CA ALA A 457 15.15 22.46 -8.68
C ALA A 457 15.49 22.22 -10.16
N GLU A 458 14.64 22.64 -11.08
CA GLU A 458 14.84 22.54 -12.53
C GLU A 458 16.05 23.40 -12.96
N ASP A 459 16.03 24.69 -12.60
CA ASP A 459 17.12 25.63 -12.95
C ASP A 459 18.49 25.15 -12.39
N LEU A 460 18.51 24.64 -11.16
CA LEU A 460 19.72 24.09 -10.55
C LEU A 460 20.21 22.83 -11.25
N THR A 461 19.28 21.95 -11.62
CA THR A 461 19.60 20.70 -12.33
C THR A 461 20.22 21.00 -13.70
N ASP A 462 19.65 21.95 -14.44
CA ASP A 462 20.16 22.34 -15.75
C ASP A 462 21.54 23.00 -15.63
N TYR A 463 21.72 23.89 -14.66
CA TYR A 463 23.02 24.48 -14.39
C TYR A 463 24.11 23.45 -14.04
N MET A 464 23.75 22.45 -13.19
CA MET A 464 24.70 21.37 -12.85
C MET A 464 25.05 20.50 -14.05
N ARG A 465 24.14 20.27 -14.97
CA ARG A 465 24.41 19.55 -16.24
C ARG A 465 25.37 20.36 -17.13
N GLU A 466 25.17 21.68 -17.23
CA GLU A 466 26.03 22.55 -18.03
C GLU A 466 27.48 22.56 -17.51
N VAL A 467 27.68 22.47 -16.20
CA VAL A 467 29.02 22.35 -15.60
C VAL A 467 29.55 20.91 -15.53
N GLY A 468 28.88 19.97 -16.16
CA GLY A 468 29.36 18.59 -16.36
C GLY A 468 29.09 17.62 -15.20
N ILE A 469 28.21 17.95 -14.27
CA ILE A 469 27.80 17.05 -13.16
C ILE A 469 26.68 16.12 -13.63
N ARG A 470 26.80 14.82 -13.33
CA ARG A 470 25.75 13.83 -13.60
C ARG A 470 24.62 13.97 -12.58
N VAL A 471 23.55 14.66 -12.93
CA VAL A 471 22.46 15.04 -12.04
C VAL A 471 21.09 14.63 -12.61
N LYS A 472 20.19 14.19 -11.74
CA LYS A 472 18.75 14.01 -12.05
C LYS A 472 17.90 14.84 -11.09
N TYR A 473 16.70 15.21 -11.57
CA TYR A 473 15.68 15.90 -10.79
C TYR A 473 14.54 14.93 -10.47
N LEU A 474 14.09 14.96 -9.22
CA LEU A 474 12.95 14.19 -8.75
C LEU A 474 11.80 15.13 -8.40
N HIS A 475 10.72 15.09 -9.19
CA HIS A 475 9.54 15.94 -8.98
C HIS A 475 8.32 15.11 -8.54
N SER A 476 7.25 15.82 -8.12
CA SER A 476 6.02 15.20 -7.58
C SER A 476 5.21 14.40 -8.60
N ASP A 477 5.38 14.71 -9.88
CA ASP A 477 4.58 14.16 -10.98
C ASP A 477 5.23 12.90 -11.59
N ILE A 478 6.40 12.50 -11.09
CA ILE A 478 7.07 11.24 -11.48
C ILE A 478 6.32 10.08 -10.86
N ASP A 479 5.97 9.07 -11.65
CA ASP A 479 5.31 7.88 -11.19
C ASP A 479 6.19 7.02 -10.26
N THR A 480 5.60 6.06 -9.58
CA THR A 480 6.30 5.22 -8.60
C THR A 480 7.38 4.34 -9.25
N LEU A 481 7.20 3.95 -10.51
CA LEU A 481 8.15 3.12 -11.25
C LEU A 481 9.37 3.90 -11.68
N GLU A 482 9.17 5.03 -12.38
CA GLU A 482 10.26 5.91 -12.80
C GLU A 482 11.11 6.36 -11.62
N ARG A 483 10.45 6.61 -10.49
CA ARG A 483 11.10 6.94 -9.23
C ARG A 483 11.99 5.81 -8.71
N THR A 484 11.49 4.57 -8.71
CA THR A 484 12.27 3.39 -8.31
C THR A 484 13.47 3.20 -9.24
N GLU A 485 13.31 3.47 -10.53
CA GLU A 485 14.40 3.45 -11.50
C GLU A 485 15.43 4.55 -11.23
N ILE A 486 15.01 5.78 -10.91
CA ILE A 486 15.91 6.87 -10.55
C ILE A 486 16.77 6.50 -9.33
N ILE A 487 16.16 5.94 -8.30
CA ILE A 487 16.89 5.50 -7.10
C ILE A 487 17.86 4.36 -7.43
N ARG A 488 17.44 3.39 -8.23
CA ARG A 488 18.29 2.31 -8.70
C ARG A 488 19.48 2.85 -9.51
N ASP A 489 19.23 3.73 -10.46
CA ASP A 489 20.25 4.33 -11.32
C ASP A 489 21.29 5.08 -10.52
N MET A 490 20.89 5.82 -9.48
CA MET A 490 21.80 6.48 -8.55
C MET A 490 22.71 5.46 -7.84
N ARG A 491 22.15 4.36 -7.36
CA ARG A 491 22.89 3.28 -6.69
C ARG A 491 23.79 2.49 -7.64
N LEU A 492 23.43 2.41 -8.92
CA LEU A 492 24.22 1.78 -9.99
C LEU A 492 25.26 2.73 -10.62
N ASP A 493 25.49 3.88 -10.03
CA ASP A 493 26.48 4.87 -10.49
C ASP A 493 26.19 5.48 -11.87
N VAL A 494 24.93 5.53 -12.29
CA VAL A 494 24.52 6.19 -13.54
C VAL A 494 24.60 7.72 -13.40
N PHE A 495 24.30 8.25 -12.23
CA PHE A 495 24.44 9.66 -11.90
C PHE A 495 24.83 9.85 -10.41
N ASP A 496 25.26 11.07 -10.03
CA ASP A 496 25.88 11.34 -8.72
C ASP A 496 25.02 12.22 -7.83
N VAL A 497 24.20 13.08 -8.42
CA VAL A 497 23.45 14.10 -7.69
C VAL A 497 21.96 13.95 -7.94
N LEU A 498 21.17 13.93 -6.88
CA LEU A 498 19.72 13.96 -6.93
C LEU A 498 19.21 15.28 -6.35
N VAL A 499 18.46 16.03 -7.15
CA VAL A 499 17.82 17.29 -6.73
C VAL A 499 16.33 17.07 -6.58
N GLY A 500 15.70 17.61 -5.54
CA GLY A 500 14.26 17.54 -5.37
C GLY A 500 13.72 18.51 -4.33
N ILE A 501 12.40 18.69 -4.30
CA ILE A 501 11.73 19.61 -3.37
C ILE A 501 11.45 18.94 -2.04
N ASN A 502 10.73 17.84 -2.08
CA ASN A 502 10.31 17.07 -0.91
C ASN A 502 10.70 15.60 -1.08
N LEU A 503 11.95 15.34 -0.83
CA LEU A 503 12.52 14.00 -0.92
C LEU A 503 12.17 13.10 0.28
N LEU A 504 11.34 13.63 1.22
CA LEU A 504 10.97 12.94 2.46
C LEU A 504 9.81 11.94 2.27
N ARG A 505 8.91 12.21 1.33
CA ARG A 505 7.63 11.49 1.22
C ARG A 505 7.78 10.00 0.93
N GLU A 506 9.00 9.51 0.58
CA GLU A 506 9.03 8.29 -0.20
C GLU A 506 10.19 7.34 0.11
N GLY A 507 10.49 7.13 1.35
CA GLY A 507 11.33 6.00 1.77
C GLY A 507 12.69 5.89 1.05
N LEU A 508 13.31 7.02 0.65
CA LEU A 508 14.63 7.03 0.04
C LEU A 508 15.64 6.37 0.97
N ASP A 509 15.97 5.12 0.69
CA ASP A 509 16.98 4.35 1.40
C ASP A 509 18.22 4.17 0.53
N ILE A 510 19.07 5.20 0.49
CA ILE A 510 20.30 5.23 -0.31
C ILE A 510 21.50 5.37 0.64
N PRO A 511 22.11 4.25 1.06
CA PRO A 511 23.25 4.29 2.00
C PRO A 511 24.49 4.94 1.39
N GLU A 512 24.55 5.11 0.09
CA GLU A 512 25.65 5.74 -0.64
C GLU A 512 25.69 7.27 -0.53
N ILE A 513 24.64 7.91 0.05
CA ILE A 513 24.58 9.37 0.25
C ILE A 513 25.54 9.77 1.38
N THR A 514 26.49 10.64 1.06
CA THR A 514 27.44 11.23 2.01
C THR A 514 27.15 12.71 2.28
N LEU A 515 26.64 13.45 1.30
CA LEU A 515 26.31 14.86 1.46
C LEU A 515 24.82 15.10 1.23
N ILE A 516 24.20 15.82 2.15
CA ILE A 516 22.89 16.43 1.96
C ILE A 516 23.02 17.95 2.03
N ALA A 517 22.60 18.63 0.98
CA ALA A 517 22.55 20.09 0.93
C ALA A 517 21.09 20.57 1.01
N ILE A 518 20.81 21.46 1.95
CA ILE A 518 19.50 22.06 2.16
C ILE A 518 19.61 23.55 1.81
N LEU A 519 19.07 23.93 0.65
CA LEU A 519 19.08 25.32 0.19
C LEU A 519 17.96 26.11 0.87
N ASP A 520 18.21 27.39 1.13
CA ASP A 520 17.26 28.30 1.79
C ASP A 520 16.63 27.67 3.04
N ALA A 521 17.47 27.16 3.93
CA ALA A 521 17.03 26.45 5.12
C ALA A 521 16.32 27.37 6.15
N ASP A 522 16.54 28.68 6.08
CA ASP A 522 15.90 29.69 6.93
C ASP A 522 14.53 30.18 6.45
N LYS A 523 14.03 29.67 5.32
CA LYS A 523 12.69 29.99 4.84
C LYS A 523 11.68 29.08 5.54
N GLU A 524 11.21 29.52 6.72
CA GLU A 524 10.27 28.75 7.51
C GLU A 524 9.01 28.37 6.71
N GLY A 525 8.55 27.13 6.92
CA GLY A 525 7.39 26.56 6.28
C GLY A 525 7.39 25.05 6.42
N PHE A 526 6.40 24.40 5.82
CA PHE A 526 6.23 22.93 5.91
C PHE A 526 7.51 22.17 5.52
N LEU A 527 8.22 22.59 4.46
CA LEU A 527 9.43 21.93 3.96
C LEU A 527 10.68 22.20 4.80
N ARG A 528 10.63 23.15 5.71
CA ARG A 528 11.74 23.57 6.60
C ARG A 528 11.31 23.55 8.07
N SER A 529 10.25 22.82 8.38
CA SER A 529 9.86 22.55 9.77
C SER A 529 10.91 21.66 10.45
N GLU A 530 10.93 21.69 11.78
CA GLU A 530 11.80 20.83 12.59
C GLU A 530 11.75 19.36 12.15
N THR A 531 10.53 18.79 12.03
CA THR A 531 10.30 17.42 11.56
C THR A 531 10.91 17.16 10.19
N SER A 532 10.65 18.07 9.23
CA SER A 532 11.17 17.98 7.88
C SER A 532 12.70 18.01 7.85
N LEU A 533 13.32 18.89 8.62
CA LEU A 533 14.78 18.99 8.72
C LEU A 533 15.38 17.72 9.34
N ILE A 534 14.86 17.23 10.47
CA ILE A 534 15.35 16.01 11.13
C ILE A 534 15.24 14.80 10.17
N GLN A 535 14.13 14.66 9.46
CA GLN A 535 13.92 13.58 8.49
C GLN A 535 14.94 13.67 7.33
N THR A 536 15.19 14.88 6.83
CA THR A 536 16.18 15.10 5.76
C THR A 536 17.60 14.78 6.25
N ILE A 537 17.99 15.30 7.39
CA ILE A 537 19.30 15.05 8.03
C ILE A 537 19.50 13.53 8.22
N GLY A 538 18.47 12.83 8.70
CA GLY A 538 18.50 11.39 8.95
C GLY A 538 18.79 10.51 7.72
N ARG A 539 18.66 11.04 6.50
CA ARG A 539 19.03 10.32 5.27
C ARG A 539 20.54 10.14 5.14
N ALA A 540 21.35 11.05 5.65
CA ALA A 540 22.81 10.91 5.69
C ALA A 540 23.32 10.02 6.83
N ALA A 541 22.48 9.66 7.80
CA ALA A 541 22.87 8.85 8.97
C ALA A 541 23.11 7.35 8.65
N ARG A 542 23.05 6.95 7.40
CA ARG A 542 23.32 5.57 6.93
C ARG A 542 24.74 5.37 6.41
N ASN A 543 25.47 6.47 6.30
CA ASN A 543 26.86 6.49 5.89
C ASN A 543 27.75 7.01 7.02
N ALA A 544 28.87 6.35 7.25
CA ALA A 544 29.82 6.76 8.31
C ALA A 544 30.45 8.15 8.04
N GLU A 545 30.53 8.55 6.76
CA GLU A 545 31.04 9.85 6.32
C GLU A 545 29.91 10.88 6.05
N GLY A 546 28.68 10.54 6.46
CA GLY A 546 27.52 11.39 6.22
C GLY A 546 27.62 12.78 6.87
N HIS A 547 27.36 13.84 6.11
CA HIS A 547 27.30 15.23 6.61
C HIS A 547 26.21 16.02 5.89
N VAL A 548 25.81 17.14 6.51
CA VAL A 548 24.71 17.98 6.03
C VAL A 548 25.17 19.44 6.00
N ILE A 549 24.89 20.13 4.91
CA ILE A 549 25.10 21.59 4.80
C ILE A 549 23.71 22.23 4.68
N MET A 550 23.44 23.18 5.57
CA MET A 550 22.27 24.06 5.51
C MET A 550 22.69 25.44 5.07
N TYR A 551 22.18 25.94 3.97
CA TYR A 551 22.42 27.32 3.53
C TYR A 551 21.32 28.20 4.12
N ALA A 552 21.76 29.12 5.00
CA ALA A 552 20.87 30.01 5.74
C ALA A 552 21.64 31.27 6.19
N ASP A 553 21.01 32.43 6.15
CA ASP A 553 21.57 33.68 6.70
C ASP A 553 21.20 33.83 8.18
N THR A 554 20.13 33.22 8.61
CA THR A 554 19.66 33.22 10.01
C THR A 554 19.31 31.81 10.46
N ILE A 555 19.62 31.45 11.70
CA ILE A 555 19.19 30.17 12.30
C ILE A 555 17.80 30.37 12.86
N THR A 556 16.81 29.74 12.24
CA THR A 556 15.41 29.73 12.70
C THR A 556 15.23 28.82 13.90
N ASP A 557 14.09 28.94 14.60
CA ASP A 557 13.76 28.07 15.73
C ASP A 557 13.66 26.59 15.29
N SER A 558 13.12 26.32 14.12
CA SER A 558 13.05 24.97 13.55
C SER A 558 14.43 24.38 13.24
N MET A 559 15.33 25.18 12.68
CA MET A 559 16.73 24.80 12.47
C MET A 559 17.44 24.52 13.79
N HIS A 560 17.29 25.43 14.75
CA HIS A 560 17.94 25.28 16.06
C HIS A 560 17.53 23.99 16.77
N ARG A 561 16.23 23.68 16.78
CA ARG A 561 15.73 22.42 17.38
C ARG A 561 16.23 21.19 16.63
N ALA A 562 16.19 21.20 15.28
CA ALA A 562 16.66 20.08 14.48
C ALA A 562 18.16 19.81 14.65
N ILE A 563 18.99 20.85 14.67
CA ILE A 563 20.43 20.74 14.88
C ILE A 563 20.72 20.24 16.30
N SER A 564 20.09 20.82 17.32
CA SER A 564 20.30 20.43 18.72
C SER A 564 19.91 18.97 18.98
N GLU A 565 18.80 18.51 18.40
CA GLU A 565 18.37 17.12 18.52
C GLU A 565 19.32 16.17 17.80
N THR A 566 19.78 16.53 16.60
CA THR A 566 20.77 15.73 15.86
C THR A 566 22.09 15.60 16.64
N GLU A 567 22.57 16.69 17.24
CA GLU A 567 23.76 16.68 18.10
C GLU A 567 23.56 15.84 19.36
N ARG A 568 22.39 15.92 19.99
CA ARG A 568 22.04 15.10 21.17
C ARG A 568 22.14 13.62 20.82
N ARG A 569 21.48 13.21 19.74
CA ARG A 569 21.48 11.82 19.26
C ARG A 569 22.89 11.35 18.92
N ARG A 570 23.67 12.20 18.25
CA ARG A 570 25.08 11.91 17.91
C ARG A 570 25.93 11.66 19.15
N LYS A 571 25.80 12.50 20.18
CA LYS A 571 26.55 12.34 21.45
C LYS A 571 26.22 11.05 22.16
N ILE A 572 24.93 10.69 22.23
CA ILE A 572 24.48 9.43 22.86
C ILE A 572 25.09 8.22 22.12
N GLN A 573 25.02 8.22 20.77
CA GLN A 573 25.59 7.14 19.99
C GLN A 573 27.12 7.05 20.12
N MET A 574 27.81 8.19 20.14
CA MET A 574 29.27 8.23 20.35
C MET A 574 29.67 7.60 21.69
N GLN A 575 29.00 8.01 22.76
CA GLN A 575 29.27 7.47 24.11
C GLN A 575 29.02 5.96 24.12
N TYR A 576 27.92 5.48 23.56
CA TYR A 576 27.64 4.06 23.47
C TYR A 576 28.73 3.29 22.69
N ASN A 577 29.18 3.85 21.55
CA ASN A 577 30.24 3.24 20.75
C ASN A 577 31.55 3.14 21.51
N GLU A 578 31.92 4.19 22.26
CA GLU A 578 33.14 4.19 23.09
C GLU A 578 33.05 3.14 24.22
N GLU A 579 31.94 3.06 24.93
CA GLU A 579 31.72 2.11 26.02
C GLU A 579 31.73 0.64 25.54
N HIS A 580 31.29 0.39 24.30
CA HIS A 580 31.17 -0.97 23.75
C HIS A 580 32.25 -1.33 22.72
N GLY A 581 33.19 -0.39 22.43
CA GLY A 581 34.24 -0.62 21.44
C GLY A 581 33.75 -0.81 20.01
N ILE A 582 32.62 -0.15 19.65
CA ILE A 582 31.98 -0.28 18.33
C ILE A 582 32.59 0.75 17.36
N THR A 583 33.04 0.27 16.21
CA THR A 583 33.45 1.12 15.09
C THR A 583 32.29 1.28 14.11
N PRO A 584 31.85 2.52 13.80
CA PRO A 584 30.80 2.77 12.83
C PRO A 584 31.07 2.12 11.47
N GLN A 585 30.10 1.42 10.92
CA GLN A 585 30.21 0.77 9.61
C GLN A 585 29.06 1.19 8.72
N THR A 586 29.37 1.68 7.51
CA THR A 586 28.38 2.00 6.49
C THR A 586 27.57 0.76 6.11
N ILE A 587 26.25 0.93 6.05
CA ILE A 587 25.34 -0.18 5.66
C ILE A 587 25.55 -0.48 4.17
N LYS A 588 25.86 -1.75 3.86
CA LYS A 588 25.92 -2.24 2.48
C LYS A 588 24.67 -3.06 2.20
N LYS A 589 23.71 -2.48 1.48
CA LYS A 589 22.54 -3.22 1.00
C LYS A 589 22.76 -3.66 -0.46
N ALA A 590 22.50 -4.92 -0.77
CA ALA A 590 22.51 -5.39 -2.14
C ALA A 590 21.43 -4.69 -2.97
N VAL A 591 21.78 -4.21 -4.17
CA VAL A 591 20.84 -3.54 -5.09
C VAL A 591 19.74 -4.49 -5.58
N ARG A 592 19.92 -5.80 -5.41
CA ARG A 592 19.01 -6.85 -5.93
C ARG A 592 17.66 -6.97 -5.20
N ASP A 593 17.58 -6.64 -3.92
CA ASP A 593 16.39 -6.98 -3.10
C ASP A 593 15.19 -6.05 -3.32
N LEU A 594 15.42 -4.79 -3.69
CA LEU A 594 14.34 -3.86 -4.06
C LEU A 594 13.75 -4.14 -5.46
N ILE A 595 14.51 -4.81 -6.32
CA ILE A 595 14.15 -5.06 -7.72
C ILE A 595 13.19 -6.26 -7.86
N SER A 596 13.24 -7.25 -6.97
CA SER A 596 12.41 -8.45 -7.11
C SER A 596 10.92 -8.19 -6.83
N ILE A 597 10.61 -7.32 -5.88
CA ILE A 597 9.23 -6.95 -5.55
C ILE A 597 8.72 -5.90 -6.54
N SER A 598 9.52 -4.86 -6.86
CA SER A 598 9.11 -3.85 -7.82
C SER A 598 9.17 -4.33 -9.29
N LYS A 599 10.03 -5.29 -9.67
CA LYS A 599 9.97 -5.89 -11.01
C LYS A 599 8.76 -6.81 -11.21
N LYS A 600 8.27 -7.49 -10.19
CA LYS A 600 6.99 -8.22 -10.29
C LYS A 600 5.83 -7.26 -10.49
N VAL A 601 5.78 -6.17 -9.72
CA VAL A 601 4.77 -5.12 -9.85
C VAL A 601 4.91 -4.38 -11.18
N ALA A 602 6.14 -4.02 -11.60
CA ALA A 602 6.41 -3.28 -12.83
C ALA A 602 6.29 -4.12 -14.11
N ALA A 603 6.61 -5.42 -14.07
CA ALA A 603 6.40 -6.30 -15.22
C ALA A 603 4.92 -6.60 -15.48
N GLU A 604 4.08 -6.49 -14.43
CA GLU A 604 2.62 -6.58 -14.56
C GLU A 604 2.01 -5.25 -15.02
N GLU A 605 2.50 -4.10 -14.58
CA GLU A 605 2.07 -2.78 -15.10
C GLU A 605 2.40 -2.60 -16.58
N LEU A 606 3.55 -3.11 -17.06
CA LEU A 606 3.89 -3.13 -18.50
C LEU A 606 3.07 -4.14 -19.32
N ARG A 607 2.48 -5.15 -18.68
CA ARG A 607 1.52 -6.07 -19.34
C ARG A 607 0.12 -5.49 -19.47
N MET A 608 -0.21 -4.49 -18.65
CA MET A 608 -1.52 -3.83 -18.61
C MET A 608 -1.58 -2.47 -19.31
N ALA A 609 -0.52 -2.07 -20.02
CA ALA A 609 -0.66 -0.99 -21.00
C ALA A 609 -1.72 -1.40 -22.03
N LYS A 610 -2.77 -0.60 -22.19
CA LYS A 610 -3.95 -0.71 -23.07
C LYS A 610 -3.93 -1.98 -23.94
N ASP A 611 -4.98 -2.77 -23.85
CA ASP A 611 -5.17 -3.92 -24.72
C ASP A 611 -4.86 -3.51 -26.18
N PRO A 612 -3.92 -4.17 -26.86
CA PRO A 612 -3.54 -3.80 -28.23
C PRO A 612 -4.74 -3.66 -29.15
N GLU A 613 -5.82 -4.42 -28.95
CA GLU A 613 -7.07 -4.33 -29.70
C GLU A 613 -7.84 -3.00 -29.49
N SER A 614 -7.56 -2.26 -28.42
CA SER A 614 -8.17 -0.97 -28.11
C SER A 614 -7.30 0.24 -28.46
N MET A 615 -6.10 0.01 -29.00
CA MET A 615 -5.14 1.05 -29.34
C MET A 615 -5.47 1.72 -30.69
N SER A 616 -5.25 3.03 -30.75
CA SER A 616 -5.23 3.72 -32.03
C SER A 616 -4.03 3.28 -32.88
N ARG A 617 -4.11 3.44 -34.18
CA ARG A 617 -3.03 3.10 -35.11
C ARG A 617 -1.68 3.68 -34.70
N GLU A 618 -1.65 4.97 -34.32
CA GLU A 618 -0.42 5.64 -33.89
C GLU A 618 0.17 5.07 -32.60
N GLU A 619 -0.69 4.63 -31.67
CA GLU A 619 -0.29 3.97 -30.43
C GLU A 619 0.26 2.57 -30.69
N LEU A 620 -0.37 1.81 -31.59
CA LEU A 620 0.11 0.49 -32.02
C LEU A 620 1.45 0.58 -32.76
N GLU A 621 1.65 1.55 -33.65
CA GLU A 621 2.94 1.79 -34.34
C GLU A 621 4.04 2.13 -33.34
N LYS A 622 3.77 2.93 -32.32
CA LYS A 622 4.73 3.21 -31.24
C LYS A 622 5.07 1.95 -30.45
N LEU A 623 4.06 1.16 -30.09
CA LEU A 623 4.26 -0.09 -29.36
C LEU A 623 5.11 -1.10 -30.15
N VAL A 624 4.85 -1.28 -31.44
CA VAL A 624 5.65 -2.12 -32.33
C VAL A 624 7.12 -1.66 -32.38
N ASN A 625 7.36 -0.35 -32.46
CA ASN A 625 8.70 0.21 -32.45
C ASN A 625 9.43 -0.02 -31.12
N ASP A 626 8.74 0.12 -30.00
CA ASP A 626 9.32 -0.09 -28.67
C ASP A 626 9.62 -1.56 -28.39
N VAL A 627 8.71 -2.47 -28.74
CA VAL A 627 8.95 -3.92 -28.66
C VAL A 627 10.12 -4.33 -29.57
N SER A 628 10.24 -3.74 -30.78
CA SER A 628 11.37 -3.98 -31.69
C SER A 628 12.70 -3.52 -31.08
N LYS A 629 12.73 -2.38 -30.39
CA LYS A 629 13.93 -1.91 -29.67
C LYS A 629 14.32 -2.83 -28.52
N GLN A 630 13.34 -3.26 -27.73
CA GLN A 630 13.55 -4.19 -26.61
C GLN A 630 14.06 -5.55 -27.11
N MET A 631 13.49 -6.08 -28.18
CA MET A 631 13.93 -7.32 -28.82
C MET A 631 15.40 -7.24 -29.25
N ARG A 632 15.81 -6.16 -29.96
CA ARG A 632 17.20 -5.96 -30.39
C ARG A 632 18.14 -5.82 -29.18
N LYS A 633 17.70 -5.17 -28.09
CA LYS A 633 18.48 -5.05 -26.86
C LYS A 633 18.67 -6.42 -26.19
N ALA A 634 17.61 -7.21 -26.05
CA ALA A 634 17.68 -8.56 -25.50
C ALA A 634 18.60 -9.47 -26.35
N ALA A 635 18.55 -9.37 -27.69
CA ALA A 635 19.44 -10.11 -28.58
C ALA A 635 20.92 -9.67 -28.44
N ALA A 636 21.17 -8.36 -28.24
CA ALA A 636 22.53 -7.85 -28.02
C ALA A 636 23.10 -8.27 -26.65
N GLU A 637 22.24 -8.48 -25.65
CA GLU A 637 22.59 -9.00 -24.33
C GLU A 637 22.65 -10.54 -24.27
N LEU A 638 22.56 -11.22 -25.45
CA LEU A 638 22.57 -12.69 -25.61
C LEU A 638 21.44 -13.41 -24.87
N ASN A 639 20.37 -12.70 -24.51
CA ASN A 639 19.17 -13.28 -23.93
C ASN A 639 18.19 -13.69 -25.06
N PHE A 640 18.50 -14.83 -25.69
CA PHE A 640 17.76 -15.29 -26.87
C PHE A 640 16.32 -15.73 -26.59
N GLU A 641 16.02 -16.14 -25.37
CA GLU A 641 14.67 -16.54 -24.94
C GLU A 641 13.75 -15.32 -24.87
N ALA A 642 14.17 -14.27 -24.17
CA ALA A 642 13.45 -13.00 -24.13
C ALA A 642 13.36 -12.32 -25.51
N ALA A 643 14.41 -12.43 -26.34
CA ALA A 643 14.38 -11.90 -27.70
C ALA A 643 13.37 -12.65 -28.59
N ALA A 644 13.18 -13.95 -28.39
CA ALA A 644 12.19 -14.76 -29.12
C ALA A 644 10.75 -14.40 -28.73
N GLU A 645 10.48 -14.25 -27.45
CA GLU A 645 9.16 -13.82 -26.92
C GLU A 645 8.78 -12.42 -27.44
N LEU A 646 9.72 -11.48 -27.41
CA LEU A 646 9.50 -10.12 -27.92
C LEU A 646 9.31 -10.09 -29.43
N ARG A 647 9.96 -11.01 -30.17
CA ARG A 647 9.75 -11.18 -31.62
C ARG A 647 8.34 -11.66 -31.93
N ASP A 648 7.87 -12.66 -31.20
CA ASP A 648 6.56 -13.25 -31.41
C ASP A 648 5.46 -12.22 -31.09
N LYS A 649 5.62 -11.49 -30.02
CA LYS A 649 4.74 -10.34 -29.66
C LYS A 649 4.76 -9.23 -30.72
N MET A 650 5.92 -8.93 -31.30
CA MET A 650 6.03 -7.94 -32.38
C MET A 650 5.31 -8.39 -33.65
N ILE A 651 5.31 -9.69 -33.95
CA ILE A 651 4.60 -10.26 -35.11
C ILE A 651 3.09 -10.11 -34.90
N GLU A 652 2.59 -10.44 -33.72
CA GLU A 652 1.17 -10.32 -33.34
C GLU A 652 0.67 -8.87 -33.45
N LEU A 653 1.41 -7.92 -32.87
CA LEU A 653 1.10 -6.49 -32.97
C LEU A 653 1.13 -5.96 -34.43
N LYS A 654 1.99 -6.48 -35.29
CA LYS A 654 2.04 -6.13 -36.73
C LYS A 654 0.84 -6.70 -37.49
N GLN A 655 0.34 -7.88 -37.13
CA GLN A 655 -0.87 -8.43 -37.69
C GLN A 655 -2.09 -7.57 -37.35
N MET A 656 -2.23 -7.17 -36.09
CA MET A 656 -3.28 -6.24 -35.65
C MET A 656 -3.21 -4.89 -36.38
N LEU A 657 -2.00 -4.39 -36.65
CA LEU A 657 -1.81 -3.15 -37.41
C LEU A 657 -2.25 -3.29 -38.87
N GLN A 658 -2.09 -4.48 -39.49
CA GLN A 658 -2.56 -4.78 -40.83
C GLN A 658 -4.09 -4.94 -40.91
N GLU A 659 -4.70 -5.51 -39.89
CA GLU A 659 -6.16 -5.65 -39.77
C GLU A 659 -6.88 -4.30 -39.58
N LEU A 660 -6.20 -3.28 -39.09
CA LEU A 660 -6.70 -1.90 -39.01
C LEU A 660 -6.58 -1.14 -40.38
N ASP A 661 -5.80 -1.66 -41.31
CA ASP A 661 -5.62 -1.10 -42.67
C ASP A 661 -6.60 -1.70 -43.70
N GLU A 662 -7.33 -2.79 -43.36
CA GLU A 662 -8.42 -3.38 -44.15
C GLU A 662 -9.80 -2.90 -43.67
#